data_bb148783e12f83df65b7938506e6957a
#
_entry.id   bb148783e12f83df65b7938506e6957a
#
_cell.length_a   1.000
_cell.length_b   1.000
_cell.length_c   1.000
_cell.angle_alpha   90.00
_cell.angle_beta   90.00
_cell.angle_gamma   90.00
#
_symmetry.space_group_name_H-M   'P 1'
#
loop_
_entity.id
_entity.type
_entity.pdbx_description
1 polymer ?
#
loop_
_entity_poly.entity_id
_entity_poly.type
_entity_poly.pdbx_seq_one_letter_code
_entity_poly.pdbx_strand_id
1 'polypeptide(L)'
;MRADTSISNTSNWIKKPVAKHQIEPLCKLFNITPLLASIFVRREISEGKELLYYLEDDLRFQHNPFCFNAMEDAVERIIQAKEEGEKVLIFGDSDVDGITSTAILYEQLVRMGIDVQWRLPVEDDGYGLSLSAVDDFAAQDGTLIITVDCGISNNDEIAHANELGIDVIVTDHHNPPENLPEAIILIDPKIADSGYPFDGISGAAVAYKLVSALRFSQTDFYGAEICILELTENKEEKCVYADCVKIKNLVKIKELHEKIIPGQTSIYDLKLPYFLQGQLIYSWDSKKSLNILEGLFGRGIEFNLNDLRNEIANIIPSVHGKSAAQIKAMSQLAKYYNDVNELESIYNLYVTYCKKIIAQKKPQQAADEQKDLQLVALAALADIMPMKNENRIFVRSGIASIKKDRPRSGLAELFNKLNINLASLNSTDLSWTLIPALNAAGRMGKSDLSLKLLISENPREREELADIIYGLNEERKELVSSAYYKVHDEAEESLSLHSNKLCISINQCINKGVTGIVAARLMQDFNVPTIAVTFENDIYTGSMRSCRGFCATDFLDSLGDIFINHGGHNFAAGFSFYKDKLEVFMDKVKTAASKVNLENESYDINVDAEIPPLHLTPENFNIMDTFEPCGAENPELILLTRGIKLIDTMVLGKKEPHHLKLIFDTGKHKIPAMFWGQAERLKKDISIGKDYDILYNMSRNYFNGTITKQLIIKEMVLSTGE
;
A
#
# COMPACT_ATOMS: atom_id res chain seq x y z
N MET A 1 27.51 32.52 24.14
CA MET A 1 26.31 33.39 24.24
C MET A 1 25.34 32.90 23.19
N ARG A 2 24.40 32.04 23.53
CA ARG A 2 23.33 31.62 22.65
C ARG A 2 22.31 32.75 22.64
N ALA A 3 22.04 33.32 21.48
CA ALA A 3 20.95 34.28 21.30
C ALA A 3 19.61 33.54 21.54
N ASP A 4 18.89 33.98 22.55
CA ASP A 4 17.51 33.60 22.84
C ASP A 4 16.63 34.10 21.68
N THR A 5 16.43 33.27 20.67
CA THR A 5 15.34 33.46 19.70
C THR A 5 14.18 32.55 20.08
N SER A 6 13.57 32.82 21.22
CA SER A 6 12.24 32.32 21.52
C SER A 6 11.18 33.13 20.76
N ILE A 7 11.09 32.91 19.45
CA ILE A 7 9.85 33.20 18.73
C ILE A 7 8.91 32.05 19.10
N SER A 8 7.90 32.34 19.90
CA SER A 8 6.77 31.44 20.11
C SER A 8 5.95 31.41 18.82
N ASN A 9 6.38 30.60 17.86
CA ASN A 9 5.55 30.22 16.73
C ASN A 9 4.44 29.32 17.30
N THR A 10 3.34 29.92 17.72
CA THR A 10 2.13 29.18 18.05
C THR A 10 1.54 28.70 16.74
N SER A 11 1.51 27.40 16.54
CA SER A 11 0.82 26.78 15.41
C SER A 11 -0.68 27.14 15.46
N ASN A 12 -1.26 27.40 14.29
CA ASN A 12 -2.70 27.60 14.18
C ASN A 12 -3.40 26.25 14.13
N TRP A 13 -4.29 25.98 15.07
CA TRP A 13 -5.09 24.76 15.07
C TRP A 13 -6.36 24.96 14.27
N ILE A 14 -6.40 24.39 13.09
CA ILE A 14 -7.50 24.58 12.14
C ILE A 14 -8.44 23.38 12.18
N LYS A 15 -9.67 23.62 12.63
CA LYS A 15 -10.76 22.65 12.55
C LYS A 15 -11.76 23.11 11.49
N LYS A 16 -11.77 22.47 10.32
CA LYS A 16 -12.77 22.75 9.27
C LYS A 16 -14.19 22.56 9.83
N PRO A 17 -15.11 23.54 9.66
CA PRO A 17 -16.49 23.37 10.06
C PRO A 17 -17.17 22.27 9.26
N VAL A 18 -18.08 21.52 9.89
CA VAL A 18 -18.85 20.45 9.23
C VAL A 18 -20.32 20.66 9.56
N ALA A 19 -21.16 20.68 8.53
CA ALA A 19 -22.59 20.89 8.68
C ALA A 19 -23.32 19.57 8.96
N LYS A 20 -24.41 19.67 9.71
CA LYS A 20 -25.22 18.51 10.12
C LYS A 20 -25.75 17.70 8.93
N HIS A 21 -26.14 18.38 7.84
CA HIS A 21 -26.64 17.74 6.61
C HIS A 21 -25.57 16.89 5.88
N GLN A 22 -24.27 17.11 6.13
CA GLN A 22 -23.18 16.30 5.59
C GLN A 22 -22.95 15.02 6.41
N ILE A 23 -23.23 15.05 7.71
CA ILE A 23 -22.99 13.96 8.66
C ILE A 23 -24.14 12.96 8.69
N GLU A 24 -25.40 13.45 8.76
CA GLU A 24 -26.57 12.60 8.97
C GLU A 24 -26.75 11.51 7.93
N PRO A 25 -26.53 11.75 6.61
CA PRO A 25 -26.64 10.69 5.60
C PRO A 25 -25.63 9.58 5.86
N LEU A 26 -24.37 9.91 6.17
CA LEU A 26 -23.31 8.93 6.45
C LEU A 26 -23.65 8.10 7.70
N CYS A 27 -24.12 8.74 8.78
CA CYS A 27 -24.53 8.02 9.98
C CYS A 27 -25.66 7.03 9.71
N LYS A 28 -26.66 7.39 8.91
CA LYS A 28 -27.80 6.53 8.58
C LYS A 28 -27.42 5.39 7.65
N LEU A 29 -26.67 5.69 6.59
CA LEU A 29 -26.35 4.71 5.54
C LEU A 29 -25.33 3.67 6.04
N PHE A 30 -24.28 4.12 6.73
CA PHE A 30 -23.18 3.25 7.17
C PHE A 30 -23.27 2.80 8.63
N ASN A 31 -24.27 3.28 9.38
CA ASN A 31 -24.46 3.01 10.82
C ASN A 31 -23.22 3.39 11.67
N ILE A 32 -22.66 4.56 11.40
CA ILE A 32 -21.48 5.09 12.10
C ILE A 32 -21.85 6.25 13.02
N THR A 33 -20.99 6.51 14.01
CA THR A 33 -21.22 7.61 14.97
C THR A 33 -21.05 8.99 14.32
N PRO A 34 -21.73 10.04 14.81
CA PRO A 34 -21.54 11.41 14.30
C PRO A 34 -20.08 11.89 14.39
N LEU A 35 -19.33 11.46 15.41
CA LEU A 35 -17.92 11.79 15.56
C LEU A 35 -17.12 11.20 14.39
N LEU A 36 -17.28 9.90 14.11
CA LEU A 36 -16.61 9.23 13.01
C LEU A 36 -16.99 9.83 11.64
N ALA A 37 -18.28 10.08 11.41
CA ALA A 37 -18.76 10.73 10.19
C ALA A 37 -18.17 12.14 10.03
N SER A 38 -18.02 12.91 11.12
CA SER A 38 -17.43 14.25 11.06
C SER A 38 -15.94 14.24 10.71
N ILE A 39 -15.20 13.20 11.10
CA ILE A 39 -13.80 13.01 10.73
C ILE A 39 -13.70 12.70 9.22
N PHE A 40 -14.52 11.77 8.73
CA PHE A 40 -14.57 11.45 7.31
C PHE A 40 -14.83 12.68 6.44
N VAL A 41 -15.84 13.50 6.80
CA VAL A 41 -16.14 14.73 6.06
C VAL A 41 -14.98 15.73 6.08
N ARG A 42 -14.27 15.88 7.23
CA ARG A 42 -13.10 16.78 7.30
C ARG A 42 -11.93 16.31 6.48
N ARG A 43 -11.76 15.00 6.37
CA ARG A 43 -10.74 14.36 5.50
C ARG A 43 -11.16 14.25 4.04
N GLU A 44 -12.35 14.78 3.70
CA GLU A 44 -12.90 14.76 2.35
C GLU A 44 -13.18 13.34 1.83
N ILE A 45 -13.30 12.36 2.74
CA ILE A 45 -13.66 10.97 2.47
C ILE A 45 -15.18 10.84 2.58
N SER A 46 -15.90 11.12 1.50
CA SER A 46 -17.38 11.15 1.52
C SER A 46 -18.02 10.22 0.49
N GLU A 47 -17.27 9.76 -0.48
CA GLU A 47 -17.76 8.82 -1.48
C GLU A 47 -17.84 7.40 -0.92
N GLY A 48 -18.92 6.70 -1.25
CA GLY A 48 -19.13 5.33 -0.76
C GLY A 48 -17.97 4.39 -1.11
N LYS A 49 -17.45 4.47 -2.35
CA LYS A 49 -16.32 3.66 -2.80
C LYS A 49 -15.04 3.84 -1.96
N GLU A 50 -14.80 5.05 -1.42
CA GLU A 50 -13.67 5.30 -0.53
C GLU A 50 -13.95 4.78 0.88
N LEU A 51 -15.18 5.05 1.40
CA LEU A 51 -15.63 4.59 2.72
C LEU A 51 -15.60 3.06 2.84
N LEU A 52 -15.79 2.33 1.73
CA LEU A 52 -15.68 0.87 1.69
C LEU A 52 -14.38 0.40 2.34
N TYR A 53 -13.25 0.97 1.92
CA TYR A 53 -11.92 0.56 2.37
C TYR A 53 -11.57 1.00 3.80
N TYR A 54 -12.35 1.90 4.39
CA TYR A 54 -12.24 2.26 5.81
C TYR A 54 -13.13 1.40 6.71
N LEU A 55 -14.30 1.03 6.23
CA LEU A 55 -15.32 0.36 7.04
C LEU A 55 -15.34 -1.16 6.87
N GLU A 56 -14.75 -1.67 5.79
CA GLU A 56 -14.67 -3.10 5.48
C GLU A 56 -13.22 -3.56 5.41
N ASP A 57 -12.96 -4.81 5.78
CA ASP A 57 -11.64 -5.46 5.75
C ASP A 57 -11.65 -6.80 5.00
N ASP A 58 -12.74 -7.07 4.28
CA ASP A 58 -12.94 -8.33 3.56
C ASP A 58 -12.10 -8.37 2.28
N LEU A 59 -11.31 -9.45 2.12
CA LEU A 59 -10.48 -9.69 0.93
C LEU A 59 -11.29 -9.77 -0.39
N ARG A 60 -12.62 -9.90 -0.32
CA ARG A 60 -13.47 -9.86 -1.51
C ARG A 60 -13.47 -8.51 -2.20
N PHE A 61 -13.12 -7.44 -1.49
CA PHE A 61 -13.08 -6.08 -2.03
C PHE A 61 -11.73 -5.69 -2.65
N GLN A 62 -10.75 -6.59 -2.66
CA GLN A 62 -9.55 -6.42 -3.48
C GLN A 62 -9.91 -6.60 -4.97
N HIS A 63 -9.19 -5.89 -5.83
CA HIS A 63 -9.38 -6.01 -7.28
C HIS A 63 -8.93 -7.39 -7.78
N ASN A 64 -9.66 -7.91 -8.76
CA ASN A 64 -9.33 -9.20 -9.38
C ASN A 64 -8.00 -9.08 -10.16
N PRO A 65 -7.06 -10.04 -10.07
CA PRO A 65 -5.81 -10.00 -10.82
C PRO A 65 -6.02 -9.92 -12.35
N PHE A 66 -7.09 -10.52 -12.87
CA PHE A 66 -7.42 -10.47 -14.30
C PHE A 66 -8.03 -9.13 -14.76
N CYS A 67 -8.04 -8.10 -13.88
CA CYS A 67 -8.23 -6.72 -14.31
C CYS A 67 -7.00 -6.18 -15.05
N PHE A 68 -5.79 -6.72 -14.81
CA PHE A 68 -4.67 -6.48 -15.69
C PHE A 68 -4.90 -7.14 -17.04
N ASN A 69 -4.88 -6.37 -18.13
CA ASN A 69 -5.14 -6.89 -19.47
C ASN A 69 -4.15 -7.98 -19.89
N ALA A 70 -2.88 -7.88 -19.47
CA ALA A 70 -1.81 -8.83 -19.79
C ALA A 70 -1.73 -10.05 -18.83
N MET A 71 -2.60 -10.14 -17.81
CA MET A 71 -2.47 -11.16 -16.77
C MET A 71 -2.70 -12.59 -17.30
N GLU A 72 -3.64 -12.76 -18.22
CA GLU A 72 -3.95 -14.08 -18.80
C GLU A 72 -2.75 -14.58 -19.61
N ASP A 73 -2.15 -13.71 -20.44
CA ASP A 73 -0.96 -14.04 -21.24
C ASP A 73 0.23 -14.42 -20.35
N ALA A 74 0.43 -13.71 -19.23
CA ALA A 74 1.49 -14.04 -18.27
C ALA A 74 1.27 -15.40 -17.61
N VAL A 75 0.04 -15.71 -17.22
CA VAL A 75 -0.32 -17.03 -16.67
C VAL A 75 -0.07 -18.13 -17.69
N GLU A 76 -0.48 -17.94 -18.95
CA GLU A 76 -0.29 -18.91 -20.03
C GLU A 76 1.19 -19.13 -20.34
N ARG A 77 2.00 -18.07 -20.43
CA ARG A 77 3.44 -18.17 -20.67
C ARG A 77 4.17 -18.91 -19.55
N ILE A 78 3.81 -18.68 -18.29
CA ILE A 78 4.39 -19.39 -17.13
C ILE A 78 3.94 -20.85 -17.11
N ILE A 79 2.70 -21.15 -17.47
CA ILE A 79 2.23 -22.55 -17.61
C ILE A 79 2.98 -23.26 -18.73
N GLN A 80 3.22 -22.60 -19.86
CA GLN A 80 4.04 -23.15 -20.95
C GLN A 80 5.44 -23.47 -20.45
N ALA A 81 6.11 -22.57 -19.74
CA ALA A 81 7.44 -22.82 -19.17
C ALA A 81 7.46 -24.07 -18.28
N LYS A 82 6.39 -24.27 -17.48
CA LYS A 82 6.24 -25.49 -16.68
C LYS A 82 6.10 -26.75 -17.54
N GLU A 83 5.25 -26.70 -18.57
CA GLU A 83 4.95 -27.87 -19.43
C GLU A 83 6.16 -28.28 -20.28
N GLU A 84 6.94 -27.31 -20.72
CA GLU A 84 8.15 -27.51 -21.53
C GLU A 84 9.40 -27.78 -20.66
N GLY A 85 9.30 -27.63 -19.33
CA GLY A 85 10.43 -27.86 -18.41
C GLY A 85 11.51 -26.80 -18.53
N GLU A 86 11.12 -25.56 -18.82
CA GLU A 86 12.01 -24.44 -18.98
C GLU A 86 12.64 -23.99 -17.65
N LYS A 87 13.84 -23.40 -17.74
CA LYS A 87 14.46 -22.71 -16.60
C LYS A 87 13.95 -21.28 -16.53
N VAL A 88 13.58 -20.86 -15.33
CA VAL A 88 13.03 -19.54 -15.06
C VAL A 88 13.93 -18.78 -14.09
N LEU A 89 14.24 -17.51 -14.38
CA LEU A 89 14.91 -16.60 -13.47
C LEU A 89 13.90 -15.57 -12.96
N ILE A 90 13.79 -15.41 -11.64
CA ILE A 90 13.15 -14.25 -11.01
C ILE A 90 14.27 -13.24 -10.71
N PHE A 91 14.15 -12.04 -11.26
CA PHE A 91 15.05 -10.93 -10.95
C PHE A 91 14.27 -9.86 -10.17
N GLY A 92 14.65 -9.62 -8.91
CA GLY A 92 13.99 -8.64 -8.04
C GLY A 92 14.89 -7.48 -7.64
N ASP A 93 14.31 -6.43 -7.03
CA ASP A 93 15.10 -5.35 -6.44
C ASP A 93 15.65 -5.72 -5.04
N SER A 94 16.55 -4.92 -4.53
CA SER A 94 17.36 -5.17 -3.32
C SER A 94 16.70 -4.74 -2.02
N ASP A 95 15.62 -3.99 -2.08
CA ASP A 95 14.89 -3.49 -0.90
C ASP A 95 13.76 -4.43 -0.45
N VAL A 96 12.98 -4.02 0.55
CA VAL A 96 11.92 -4.89 1.11
C VAL A 96 10.82 -5.17 0.11
N ASP A 97 10.47 -4.25 -0.80
CA ASP A 97 9.45 -4.52 -1.82
C ASP A 97 9.95 -5.57 -2.82
N GLY A 98 11.15 -5.41 -3.39
CA GLY A 98 11.74 -6.38 -4.30
C GLY A 98 11.99 -7.75 -3.67
N ILE A 99 12.52 -7.78 -2.43
CA ILE A 99 12.77 -9.02 -1.69
C ILE A 99 11.46 -9.78 -1.41
N THR A 100 10.41 -9.06 -1.01
CA THR A 100 9.11 -9.69 -0.70
C THR A 100 8.38 -10.12 -1.97
N SER A 101 8.49 -9.38 -3.06
CA SER A 101 8.02 -9.72 -4.39
C SER A 101 8.65 -11.03 -4.88
N THR A 102 9.98 -11.10 -4.80
CA THR A 102 10.76 -12.29 -5.16
C THR A 102 10.34 -13.49 -4.33
N ALA A 103 10.19 -13.34 -3.01
CA ALA A 103 9.79 -14.44 -2.13
C ALA A 103 8.41 -15.00 -2.48
N ILE A 104 7.42 -14.12 -2.72
CA ILE A 104 6.04 -14.50 -3.07
C ILE A 104 6.01 -15.31 -4.37
N LEU A 105 6.67 -14.83 -5.42
CA LEU A 105 6.67 -15.48 -6.72
C LEU A 105 7.50 -16.77 -6.70
N TYR A 106 8.69 -16.74 -6.10
CA TYR A 106 9.58 -17.90 -6.00
C TYR A 106 8.90 -19.10 -5.34
N GLU A 107 8.30 -18.89 -4.17
CA GLU A 107 7.60 -19.99 -3.47
C GLU A 107 6.44 -20.56 -4.31
N GLN A 108 5.74 -19.73 -5.07
CA GLN A 108 4.65 -20.21 -5.92
C GLN A 108 5.18 -21.03 -7.11
N LEU A 109 6.24 -20.60 -7.79
CA LEU A 109 6.80 -21.31 -8.92
C LEU A 109 7.44 -22.64 -8.49
N VAL A 110 8.13 -22.66 -7.33
CA VAL A 110 8.64 -23.90 -6.73
C VAL A 110 7.50 -24.88 -6.44
N ARG A 111 6.38 -24.42 -5.85
CA ARG A 111 5.21 -25.28 -5.60
C ARG A 111 4.56 -25.81 -6.88
N MET A 112 4.68 -25.07 -7.99
CA MET A 112 4.22 -25.53 -9.30
C MET A 112 5.16 -26.56 -9.93
N GLY A 113 6.37 -26.75 -9.35
CA GLY A 113 7.39 -27.67 -9.85
C GLY A 113 8.19 -27.10 -11.03
N ILE A 114 8.26 -25.79 -11.16
CA ILE A 114 9.07 -25.09 -12.18
C ILE A 114 10.53 -25.07 -11.71
N ASP A 115 11.48 -25.27 -12.65
CA ASP A 115 12.91 -25.06 -12.40
C ASP A 115 13.20 -23.57 -12.32
N VAL A 116 13.17 -23.02 -11.12
CA VAL A 116 13.26 -21.58 -10.88
C VAL A 116 14.41 -21.22 -9.98
N GLN A 117 15.14 -20.21 -10.36
CA GLN A 117 16.15 -19.53 -9.56
C GLN A 117 15.79 -18.05 -9.37
N TRP A 118 16.44 -17.40 -8.41
CA TRP A 118 16.29 -15.98 -8.18
C TRP A 118 17.63 -15.28 -8.15
N ARG A 119 17.63 -13.99 -8.51
CA ARG A 119 18.78 -13.09 -8.41
C ARG A 119 18.30 -11.73 -7.95
N LEU A 120 19.07 -11.09 -7.08
CA LEU A 120 18.95 -9.70 -6.67
C LEU A 120 20.17 -8.94 -7.15
N PRO A 121 20.10 -7.60 -7.33
CA PRO A 121 21.25 -6.79 -7.72
C PRO A 121 22.43 -6.98 -6.74
N VAL A 122 23.64 -7.09 -7.26
CA VAL A 122 24.89 -7.06 -6.49
C VAL A 122 25.52 -5.67 -6.59
N GLU A 123 26.55 -5.38 -5.76
CA GLU A 123 27.11 -4.02 -5.58
C GLU A 123 27.47 -3.29 -6.89
N ASP A 124 27.88 -4.01 -7.92
CA ASP A 124 28.30 -3.46 -9.22
C ASP A 124 27.16 -3.41 -10.26
N ASP A 125 26.02 -4.03 -9.96
CA ASP A 125 24.83 -3.94 -10.81
C ASP A 125 24.20 -2.53 -10.61
N GLY A 126 23.66 -1.96 -11.68
CA GLY A 126 22.84 -0.76 -11.62
C GLY A 126 21.49 -1.02 -10.96
N TYR A 127 20.55 -0.12 -11.16
CA TYR A 127 19.16 -0.33 -10.76
C TYR A 127 18.46 -1.23 -11.79
N GLY A 128 17.70 -2.23 -11.31
CA GLY A 128 16.94 -3.14 -12.15
C GLY A 128 17.77 -4.26 -12.78
N LEU A 129 17.23 -4.90 -13.82
CA LEU A 129 17.86 -6.02 -14.53
C LEU A 129 19.21 -5.59 -15.10
N SER A 130 20.25 -6.41 -14.91
CA SER A 130 21.59 -6.13 -15.45
C SER A 130 21.94 -7.03 -16.64
N LEU A 131 22.77 -6.51 -17.57
CA LEU A 131 23.28 -7.31 -18.70
C LEU A 131 24.00 -8.55 -18.21
N SER A 132 24.77 -8.43 -17.10
CA SER A 132 25.47 -9.59 -16.52
C SER A 132 24.50 -10.67 -16.03
N ALA A 133 23.34 -10.29 -15.51
CA ALA A 133 22.32 -11.25 -15.09
C ALA A 133 21.73 -12.00 -16.29
N VAL A 134 21.50 -11.30 -17.39
CA VAL A 134 21.01 -11.87 -18.65
C VAL A 134 22.03 -12.85 -19.24
N ASP A 135 23.31 -12.44 -19.34
CA ASP A 135 24.38 -13.28 -19.87
C ASP A 135 24.62 -14.55 -19.03
N ASP A 136 24.66 -14.39 -17.69
CA ASP A 136 24.84 -15.52 -16.78
C ASP A 136 23.68 -16.52 -16.87
N PHE A 137 22.47 -16.03 -17.10
CA PHE A 137 21.28 -16.87 -17.22
C PHE A 137 21.21 -17.55 -18.60
N ALA A 138 21.58 -16.83 -19.67
CA ALA A 138 21.72 -17.41 -21.01
C ALA A 138 22.77 -18.56 -21.04
N ALA A 139 23.90 -18.38 -20.36
CA ALA A 139 24.94 -19.41 -20.24
C ALA A 139 24.49 -20.70 -19.54
N GLN A 140 23.35 -20.65 -18.84
CA GLN A 140 22.72 -21.78 -18.16
C GLN A 140 21.56 -22.39 -18.95
N ASP A 141 21.39 -22.04 -20.23
CA ASP A 141 20.24 -22.40 -21.08
C ASP A 141 18.89 -21.91 -20.48
N GLY A 142 18.88 -20.74 -19.88
CA GLY A 142 17.67 -20.11 -19.37
C GLY A 142 16.82 -19.53 -20.50
N THR A 143 15.48 -19.55 -20.37
CA THR A 143 14.56 -19.16 -21.45
C THR A 143 13.50 -18.15 -21.03
N LEU A 144 13.26 -17.98 -19.73
CA LEU A 144 12.27 -17.02 -19.21
C LEU A 144 12.82 -16.25 -18.01
N ILE A 145 12.85 -14.92 -18.12
CA ILE A 145 13.11 -14.02 -16.99
C ILE A 145 11.79 -13.37 -16.57
N ILE A 146 11.53 -13.35 -15.27
CA ILE A 146 10.42 -12.60 -14.69
C ILE A 146 11.01 -11.55 -13.75
N THR A 147 10.91 -10.27 -14.10
CA THR A 147 11.31 -9.21 -13.19
C THR A 147 10.21 -8.89 -12.22
N VAL A 148 10.56 -8.59 -10.97
CA VAL A 148 9.61 -8.19 -9.92
C VAL A 148 10.11 -6.91 -9.24
N ASP A 149 9.22 -5.92 -9.12
CA ASP A 149 9.55 -4.62 -8.54
C ASP A 149 10.65 -3.84 -9.29
N CYS A 150 10.85 -4.17 -10.55
CA CYS A 150 11.78 -3.53 -11.48
C CYS A 150 11.50 -4.00 -12.90
N GLY A 151 12.17 -3.39 -13.87
CA GLY A 151 12.16 -3.87 -15.26
C GLY A 151 11.49 -2.92 -16.24
N ILE A 152 10.56 -2.06 -15.79
CA ILE A 152 9.81 -1.18 -16.70
C ILE A 152 10.71 -0.17 -17.43
N SER A 153 11.89 0.12 -16.90
CA SER A 153 12.87 1.05 -17.49
C SER A 153 14.09 0.35 -18.08
N ASN A 154 14.13 -0.99 -18.11
CA ASN A 154 15.27 -1.78 -18.56
C ASN A 154 15.24 -2.11 -20.07
N ASN A 155 15.17 -1.08 -20.93
CA ASN A 155 15.05 -1.25 -22.38
C ASN A 155 16.22 -2.02 -23.00
N ASP A 156 17.45 -1.67 -22.66
CA ASP A 156 18.66 -2.25 -23.26
C ASP A 156 18.87 -3.69 -22.80
N GLU A 157 18.63 -3.98 -21.51
CA GLU A 157 18.79 -5.33 -20.95
C GLU A 157 17.74 -6.29 -21.49
N ILE A 158 16.49 -5.81 -21.66
CA ILE A 158 15.41 -6.63 -22.23
C ILE A 158 15.63 -6.86 -23.73
N ALA A 159 16.09 -5.85 -24.46
CA ALA A 159 16.47 -6.03 -25.86
C ALA A 159 17.60 -7.07 -26.02
N HIS A 160 18.60 -7.02 -25.12
CA HIS A 160 19.67 -8.01 -25.09
C HIS A 160 19.16 -9.43 -24.76
N ALA A 161 18.24 -9.57 -23.81
CA ALA A 161 17.59 -10.85 -23.51
C ALA A 161 16.86 -11.42 -24.74
N ASN A 162 16.11 -10.56 -25.45
CA ASN A 162 15.42 -10.95 -26.69
C ASN A 162 16.40 -11.41 -27.79
N GLU A 163 17.57 -10.74 -27.95
CA GLU A 163 18.62 -11.16 -28.90
C GLU A 163 19.17 -12.55 -28.56
N LEU A 164 19.21 -12.93 -27.27
CA LEU A 164 19.64 -14.24 -26.81
C LEU A 164 18.50 -15.28 -26.79
N GLY A 165 17.29 -14.92 -27.21
CA GLY A 165 16.14 -15.81 -27.27
C GLY A 165 15.51 -16.08 -25.89
N ILE A 166 15.66 -15.17 -24.94
CA ILE A 166 15.09 -15.25 -23.61
C ILE A 166 13.86 -14.34 -23.56
N ASP A 167 12.70 -14.91 -23.26
CA ASP A 167 11.48 -14.15 -23.01
C ASP A 167 11.55 -13.39 -21.67
N VAL A 168 11.01 -12.17 -21.64
CA VAL A 168 10.95 -11.38 -20.40
C VAL A 168 9.51 -11.00 -20.06
N ILE A 169 9.08 -11.34 -18.85
CA ILE A 169 7.84 -10.83 -18.24
C ILE A 169 8.25 -9.78 -17.21
N VAL A 170 7.77 -8.56 -17.39
CA VAL A 170 7.98 -7.49 -16.41
C VAL A 170 6.77 -7.41 -15.48
N THR A 171 7.02 -7.49 -14.16
CA THR A 171 6.02 -7.15 -13.13
C THR A 171 6.57 -5.99 -12.28
N ASP A 172 6.03 -4.81 -12.48
CA ASP A 172 6.55 -3.58 -11.90
C ASP A 172 5.41 -2.66 -11.44
N HIS A 173 5.75 -1.59 -10.75
CA HIS A 173 4.83 -0.56 -10.31
C HIS A 173 5.44 0.85 -10.39
N HIS A 174 6.66 0.97 -10.89
CA HIS A 174 7.33 2.25 -11.08
C HIS A 174 6.72 3.05 -12.23
N ASN A 175 7.03 4.34 -12.31
CA ASN A 175 6.54 5.17 -13.39
C ASN A 175 7.13 4.70 -14.73
N PRO A 176 6.30 4.36 -15.72
CA PRO A 176 6.80 3.90 -17.01
C PRO A 176 7.53 5.03 -17.75
N PRO A 177 8.61 4.70 -18.48
CA PRO A 177 9.28 5.66 -19.36
C PRO A 177 8.41 5.99 -20.59
N GLU A 178 8.80 7.01 -21.36
CA GLU A 178 8.12 7.36 -22.62
C GLU A 178 8.11 6.20 -23.61
N ASN A 179 9.22 5.47 -23.71
CA ASN A 179 9.34 4.26 -24.52
C ASN A 179 9.41 3.03 -23.61
N LEU A 180 8.38 2.20 -23.65
CA LEU A 180 8.32 0.96 -22.88
C LEU A 180 9.33 -0.07 -23.43
N PRO A 181 9.88 -0.96 -22.57
CA PRO A 181 10.73 -2.05 -23.02
C PRO A 181 9.94 -3.07 -23.86
N GLU A 182 10.65 -3.69 -24.82
CA GLU A 182 10.08 -4.74 -25.70
C GLU A 182 10.02 -6.10 -25.00
N ALA A 183 9.52 -6.13 -23.76
CA ALA A 183 9.23 -7.38 -23.06
C ALA A 183 8.02 -8.06 -23.69
N ILE A 184 7.97 -9.40 -23.63
CA ILE A 184 6.85 -10.17 -24.19
C ILE A 184 5.55 -9.84 -23.43
N ILE A 185 5.64 -9.53 -22.14
CA ILE A 185 4.49 -9.18 -21.28
C ILE A 185 4.92 -8.11 -20.29
N LEU A 186 4.07 -7.09 -20.13
CA LEU A 186 4.21 -6.01 -19.16
C LEU A 186 3.01 -5.99 -18.21
N ILE A 187 3.25 -6.18 -16.92
CA ILE A 187 2.23 -6.06 -15.87
C ILE A 187 2.64 -4.93 -14.93
N ASP A 188 2.09 -3.76 -15.18
CA ASP A 188 2.32 -2.57 -14.35
C ASP A 188 1.01 -1.76 -14.27
N PRO A 189 0.52 -1.39 -13.09
CA PRO A 189 -0.75 -0.67 -12.95
C PRO A 189 -0.72 0.75 -13.53
N LYS A 190 0.46 1.32 -13.79
CA LYS A 190 0.65 2.68 -14.29
C LYS A 190 0.76 2.77 -15.82
N ILE A 191 0.83 1.65 -16.53
CA ILE A 191 0.77 1.64 -17.99
C ILE A 191 -0.63 2.06 -18.45
N ALA A 192 -0.72 2.87 -19.50
CA ALA A 192 -1.98 3.44 -19.99
C ALA A 192 -3.08 2.39 -20.24
N ASP A 193 -2.71 1.22 -20.77
CA ASP A 193 -3.62 0.12 -21.09
C ASP A 193 -3.55 -1.04 -20.08
N SER A 194 -3.13 -0.79 -18.85
CA SER A 194 -3.03 -1.85 -17.83
C SER A 194 -4.37 -2.52 -17.53
N GLY A 195 -5.47 -1.77 -17.60
CA GLY A 195 -6.81 -2.19 -17.20
C GLY A 195 -7.01 -2.27 -15.68
N TYR A 196 -5.95 -2.14 -14.89
CA TYR A 196 -6.04 -2.27 -13.44
C TYR A 196 -6.62 -1.01 -12.78
N PRO A 197 -7.61 -1.13 -11.85
CA PRO A 197 -8.37 0.03 -11.37
C PRO A 197 -7.64 0.96 -10.39
N PHE A 198 -6.46 0.56 -9.88
CA PHE A 198 -5.73 1.31 -8.85
C PHE A 198 -4.22 1.22 -9.08
N ASP A 199 -3.59 2.33 -9.38
CA ASP A 199 -2.17 2.44 -9.73
C ASP A 199 -1.21 2.50 -8.55
N GLY A 200 -1.73 2.69 -7.33
CA GLY A 200 -0.95 2.90 -6.10
C GLY A 200 -0.59 1.61 -5.36
N ILE A 201 -0.41 0.46 -6.02
CA ILE A 201 0.03 -0.79 -5.39
C ILE A 201 1.54 -0.97 -5.48
N SER A 202 2.16 -1.71 -4.54
CA SER A 202 3.59 -2.02 -4.51
C SER A 202 3.96 -3.15 -5.46
N GLY A 203 5.27 -3.32 -5.74
CA GLY A 203 5.79 -4.43 -6.54
C GLY A 203 5.36 -5.79 -5.98
N ALA A 204 5.42 -5.98 -4.66
CA ALA A 204 4.93 -7.22 -4.03
C ALA A 204 3.42 -7.42 -4.19
N ALA A 205 2.64 -6.35 -4.27
CA ALA A 205 1.21 -6.50 -4.58
C ALA A 205 0.99 -6.93 -6.03
N VAL A 206 1.78 -6.43 -6.98
CA VAL A 206 1.74 -6.90 -8.38
C VAL A 206 2.14 -8.38 -8.47
N ALA A 207 3.25 -8.77 -7.84
CA ALA A 207 3.67 -10.18 -7.76
C ALA A 207 2.61 -11.07 -7.10
N TYR A 208 1.97 -10.59 -6.02
CA TYR A 208 0.86 -11.28 -5.38
C TYR A 208 -0.35 -11.44 -6.31
N LYS A 209 -0.68 -10.44 -7.14
CA LYS A 209 -1.74 -10.57 -8.15
C LYS A 209 -1.40 -11.63 -9.19
N LEU A 210 -0.16 -11.67 -9.67
CA LEU A 210 0.30 -12.74 -10.59
C LEU A 210 0.20 -14.11 -9.92
N VAL A 211 0.65 -14.26 -8.68
CA VAL A 211 0.54 -15.51 -7.91
C VAL A 211 -0.93 -15.90 -7.68
N SER A 212 -1.80 -14.95 -7.40
CA SER A 212 -3.24 -15.20 -7.26
C SER A 212 -3.86 -15.69 -8.56
N ALA A 213 -3.44 -15.15 -9.71
CA ALA A 213 -3.87 -15.60 -11.03
C ALA A 213 -3.35 -17.02 -11.35
N LEU A 214 -2.07 -17.32 -11.03
CA LEU A 214 -1.48 -18.66 -11.17
C LEU A 214 -2.19 -19.70 -10.29
N ARG A 215 -2.62 -19.34 -9.08
CA ARG A 215 -3.43 -20.23 -8.24
C ARG A 215 -4.83 -20.44 -8.80
N PHE A 216 -5.42 -19.37 -9.31
CA PHE A 216 -6.73 -19.43 -9.96
C PHE A 216 -6.71 -20.28 -11.24
N SER A 217 -5.62 -20.23 -12.03
CA SER A 217 -5.47 -21.07 -13.23
C SER A 217 -5.54 -22.57 -12.96
N GLN A 218 -5.30 -22.98 -11.72
CA GLN A 218 -5.40 -24.38 -11.28
C GLN A 218 -6.83 -24.78 -10.84
N THR A 219 -7.83 -23.95 -11.10
CA THR A 219 -9.23 -24.20 -10.72
C THR A 219 -10.11 -24.47 -11.93
N ASP A 220 -11.27 -25.09 -11.69
CA ASP A 220 -12.26 -25.37 -12.74
C ASP A 220 -12.88 -24.09 -13.34
N PHE A 221 -12.61 -22.93 -12.76
CA PHE A 221 -13.17 -21.64 -13.20
C PHE A 221 -12.24 -20.86 -14.15
N TYR A 222 -10.99 -21.28 -14.28
CA TYR A 222 -10.06 -20.61 -15.18
C TYR A 222 -10.43 -20.81 -16.64
N GLY A 223 -10.43 -19.72 -17.40
CA GLY A 223 -10.82 -19.71 -18.81
C GLY A 223 -12.32 -19.89 -19.06
N ALA A 224 -13.10 -20.21 -18.02
CA ALA A 224 -14.54 -20.39 -18.16
C ALA A 224 -15.23 -19.06 -18.48
N GLU A 225 -15.92 -19.01 -19.62
CA GLU A 225 -16.72 -17.86 -20.03
C GLU A 225 -18.22 -18.19 -19.81
N ILE A 226 -18.90 -17.36 -19.06
CA ILE A 226 -20.33 -17.46 -18.79
C ILE A 226 -21.03 -16.14 -19.07
N CYS A 227 -22.35 -16.20 -19.28
CA CYS A 227 -23.21 -15.04 -19.37
C CYS A 227 -24.28 -15.09 -18.29
N ILE A 228 -24.47 -14.02 -17.52
CA ILE A 228 -25.61 -13.88 -16.60
C ILE A 228 -26.60 -12.94 -17.27
N LEU A 229 -27.88 -13.42 -17.39
CA LEU A 229 -29.02 -12.68 -17.92
C LEU A 229 -30.01 -12.43 -16.78
N GLU A 230 -30.40 -11.19 -16.58
CA GLU A 230 -31.53 -10.81 -15.72
C GLU A 230 -32.55 -10.03 -16.53
N LEU A 231 -33.81 -10.38 -16.34
CA LEU A 231 -34.95 -9.75 -17.02
C LEU A 231 -35.84 -9.04 -16.00
N THR A 232 -35.95 -7.72 -16.15
CA THR A 232 -36.74 -6.88 -15.24
C THR A 232 -37.95 -6.27 -15.96
N GLU A 233 -39.14 -6.63 -15.51
CA GLU A 233 -40.40 -6.05 -16.03
C GLU A 233 -40.61 -4.65 -15.41
N ASN A 234 -40.75 -3.64 -16.25
CA ASN A 234 -41.17 -2.30 -15.85
C ASN A 234 -42.65 -2.08 -16.24
N LYS A 235 -43.52 -2.14 -15.24
CA LYS A 235 -44.99 -2.01 -15.44
C LYS A 235 -45.40 -0.58 -15.81
N GLU A 236 -44.66 0.43 -15.34
CA GLU A 236 -44.98 1.83 -15.66
C GLU A 236 -44.65 2.15 -17.10
N GLU A 237 -43.49 1.70 -17.59
CA GLU A 237 -43.08 1.88 -18.99
C GLU A 237 -43.63 0.80 -19.94
N LYS A 238 -44.27 -0.22 -19.39
CA LYS A 238 -44.80 -1.38 -20.15
C LYS A 238 -43.74 -2.04 -21.04
N CYS A 239 -42.54 -2.23 -20.48
CA CYS A 239 -41.41 -2.84 -21.17
C CYS A 239 -40.69 -3.85 -20.26
N VAL A 240 -39.76 -4.60 -20.84
CA VAL A 240 -38.83 -5.48 -20.16
C VAL A 240 -37.41 -4.96 -20.44
N TYR A 241 -36.63 -4.82 -19.41
CA TYR A 241 -35.18 -4.59 -19.54
C TYR A 241 -34.46 -5.92 -19.52
N ALA A 242 -33.60 -6.14 -20.50
CA ALA A 242 -32.71 -7.29 -20.58
C ALA A 242 -31.29 -6.81 -20.25
N ASP A 243 -30.83 -7.16 -19.10
CA ASP A 243 -29.49 -6.85 -18.60
C ASP A 243 -28.63 -8.12 -18.67
N CYS A 244 -27.50 -8.05 -19.35
CA CYS A 244 -26.58 -9.17 -19.51
C CYS A 244 -25.15 -8.76 -19.16
N VAL A 245 -24.39 -9.68 -18.55
CA VAL A 245 -22.96 -9.56 -18.35
C VAL A 245 -22.23 -10.84 -18.75
N LYS A 246 -21.20 -10.72 -19.58
CA LYS A 246 -20.25 -11.79 -19.87
C LYS A 246 -19.11 -11.72 -18.86
N ILE A 247 -18.73 -12.88 -18.33
CA ILE A 247 -17.74 -13.02 -17.28
C ILE A 247 -16.72 -14.05 -17.74
N LYS A 248 -15.42 -13.70 -17.67
CA LYS A 248 -14.30 -14.63 -17.84
C LYS A 248 -13.33 -14.41 -16.68
N ASN A 249 -12.79 -15.46 -16.09
CA ASN A 249 -11.87 -15.39 -14.95
C ASN A 249 -12.43 -14.53 -13.78
N LEU A 250 -13.74 -14.60 -13.57
CA LEU A 250 -14.50 -13.80 -12.58
C LEU A 250 -14.44 -12.28 -12.81
N VAL A 251 -14.09 -11.81 -13.99
CA VAL A 251 -14.12 -10.39 -14.40
C VAL A 251 -15.18 -10.17 -15.45
N LYS A 252 -15.85 -9.04 -15.40
CA LYS A 252 -16.79 -8.62 -16.44
C LYS A 252 -16.01 -8.21 -17.68
N ILE A 253 -16.27 -8.89 -18.81
CA ILE A 253 -15.62 -8.60 -20.10
C ILE A 253 -16.49 -7.82 -21.06
N LYS A 254 -17.82 -7.94 -20.91
CA LYS A 254 -18.78 -7.23 -21.76
C LYS A 254 -20.13 -7.13 -21.08
N GLU A 255 -20.83 -6.02 -21.26
CA GLU A 255 -22.18 -5.80 -20.75
C GLU A 255 -23.13 -5.41 -21.88
N LEU A 256 -24.42 -5.76 -21.72
CA LEU A 256 -25.49 -5.37 -22.60
C LEU A 256 -26.72 -4.94 -21.78
N HIS A 257 -27.31 -3.81 -22.14
CA HIS A 257 -28.55 -3.33 -21.58
C HIS A 257 -29.51 -3.02 -22.75
N GLU A 258 -30.63 -3.73 -22.84
CA GLU A 258 -31.60 -3.52 -23.89
C GLU A 258 -33.02 -3.38 -23.33
N LYS A 259 -33.80 -2.44 -23.92
CA LYS A 259 -35.22 -2.23 -23.63
C LYS A 259 -36.05 -2.95 -24.67
N ILE A 260 -36.95 -3.84 -24.23
CA ILE A 260 -37.82 -4.64 -25.07
C ILE A 260 -39.25 -4.21 -24.81
N ILE A 261 -39.98 -3.76 -25.85
CA ILE A 261 -41.37 -3.37 -25.77
C ILE A 261 -42.21 -4.54 -26.30
N PRO A 262 -43.04 -5.22 -25.46
CA PRO A 262 -43.83 -6.35 -25.87
C PRO A 262 -44.75 -6.03 -27.08
N GLY A 263 -44.72 -6.89 -28.10
CA GLY A 263 -45.51 -6.73 -29.33
C GLY A 263 -45.01 -5.65 -30.29
N GLN A 264 -43.94 -4.91 -29.96
CA GLN A 264 -43.34 -3.90 -30.84
C GLN A 264 -41.91 -4.22 -31.22
N THR A 265 -41.12 -4.78 -30.29
CA THR A 265 -39.72 -5.12 -30.53
C THR A 265 -39.59 -6.53 -31.06
N SER A 266 -39.05 -6.70 -32.28
CA SER A 266 -38.72 -8.01 -32.81
C SER A 266 -37.40 -8.53 -32.23
N ILE A 267 -37.31 -9.84 -32.02
CA ILE A 267 -36.05 -10.48 -31.56
C ILE A 267 -34.89 -10.25 -32.55
N TYR A 268 -35.19 -10.08 -33.85
CA TYR A 268 -34.17 -9.82 -34.87
C TYR A 268 -33.62 -8.40 -34.83
N ASP A 269 -34.31 -7.47 -34.16
CA ASP A 269 -33.87 -6.08 -33.99
C ASP A 269 -32.96 -5.92 -32.74
N LEU A 270 -32.84 -6.95 -31.92
CA LEU A 270 -32.10 -6.95 -30.68
C LEU A 270 -30.64 -7.41 -30.86
N LYS A 271 -29.75 -6.86 -30.08
CA LYS A 271 -28.36 -7.36 -29.90
C LYS A 271 -28.32 -8.58 -28.98
N LEU A 272 -29.33 -8.78 -28.14
CA LEU A 272 -29.41 -9.84 -27.16
C LEU A 272 -29.13 -11.24 -27.74
N PRO A 273 -29.71 -11.70 -28.85
CA PRO A 273 -29.44 -13.03 -29.40
C PRO A 273 -27.97 -13.21 -29.79
N TYR A 274 -27.36 -12.19 -30.40
CA TYR A 274 -25.97 -12.22 -30.78
C TYR A 274 -25.02 -12.19 -29.54
N PHE A 275 -25.45 -11.47 -28.50
CA PHE A 275 -24.71 -11.42 -27.24
C PHE A 275 -24.70 -12.78 -26.52
N LEU A 276 -25.79 -13.50 -26.55
CA LEU A 276 -25.98 -14.80 -25.91
C LEU A 276 -25.47 -15.99 -26.74
N GLN A 277 -25.23 -15.79 -28.03
CA GLN A 277 -24.82 -16.88 -28.93
C GLN A 277 -23.55 -17.56 -28.49
N GLY A 278 -23.56 -18.89 -28.39
CA GLY A 278 -22.41 -19.70 -28.00
C GLY A 278 -22.01 -19.61 -26.51
N GLN A 279 -22.80 -18.94 -25.68
CA GLN A 279 -22.51 -18.75 -24.26
C GLN A 279 -23.20 -19.80 -23.36
N LEU A 280 -22.56 -20.14 -22.25
CA LEU A 280 -23.21 -20.80 -21.12
C LEU A 280 -24.00 -19.73 -20.34
N ILE A 281 -25.33 -19.76 -20.49
CA ILE A 281 -26.21 -18.71 -19.98
C ILE A 281 -26.79 -19.12 -18.63
N TYR A 282 -26.61 -18.25 -17.64
CA TYR A 282 -27.25 -18.35 -16.34
C TYR A 282 -28.29 -17.25 -16.15
N SER A 283 -29.33 -17.54 -15.40
CA SER A 283 -30.26 -16.55 -14.86
C SER A 283 -30.50 -16.81 -13.38
N TRP A 284 -30.79 -15.76 -12.61
CA TRP A 284 -31.08 -15.94 -11.19
C TRP A 284 -32.23 -16.89 -10.92
N ASP A 285 -33.33 -16.74 -11.71
CA ASP A 285 -34.50 -17.62 -11.72
C ASP A 285 -34.81 -17.99 -13.16
N SER A 286 -34.27 -19.10 -13.64
CA SER A 286 -34.34 -19.51 -15.02
C SER A 286 -35.79 -19.74 -15.47
N LYS A 287 -36.67 -20.26 -14.59
CA LYS A 287 -38.10 -20.46 -14.90
C LYS A 287 -38.85 -19.14 -15.13
N LYS A 288 -38.59 -18.15 -14.26
CA LYS A 288 -39.14 -16.80 -14.40
C LYS A 288 -38.68 -16.16 -15.71
N SER A 289 -37.37 -16.22 -15.98
CA SER A 289 -36.80 -15.64 -17.20
C SER A 289 -37.31 -16.29 -18.47
N LEU A 290 -37.44 -17.62 -18.50
CA LEU A 290 -38.03 -18.33 -19.63
C LEU A 290 -39.49 -17.92 -19.88
N ASN A 291 -40.32 -17.82 -18.84
CA ASN A 291 -41.72 -17.36 -18.97
C ASN A 291 -41.78 -15.93 -19.55
N ILE A 292 -40.90 -15.03 -19.16
CA ILE A 292 -40.82 -13.67 -19.71
C ILE A 292 -40.45 -13.72 -21.20
N LEU A 293 -39.42 -14.49 -21.58
CA LEU A 293 -38.94 -14.63 -22.95
C LEU A 293 -40.03 -15.29 -23.86
N GLU A 294 -40.67 -16.33 -23.36
CA GLU A 294 -41.81 -16.93 -24.07
C GLU A 294 -43.01 -15.96 -24.28
N GLY A 295 -43.27 -15.12 -23.27
CA GLY A 295 -44.26 -14.05 -23.36
C GLY A 295 -43.92 -12.96 -24.37
N LEU A 296 -42.63 -12.64 -24.52
CA LEU A 296 -42.14 -11.62 -25.44
C LEU A 296 -42.05 -12.10 -26.89
N PHE A 297 -41.55 -13.32 -27.12
CA PHE A 297 -41.15 -13.79 -28.45
C PHE A 297 -41.90 -15.06 -28.92
N GLY A 298 -42.73 -15.64 -28.05
CA GLY A 298 -43.44 -16.89 -28.32
C GLY A 298 -42.56 -18.13 -28.09
N ARG A 299 -43.18 -19.33 -28.23
CA ARG A 299 -42.53 -20.62 -27.96
C ARG A 299 -41.67 -21.17 -29.10
N GLY A 300 -41.48 -20.41 -30.16
CA GLY A 300 -40.68 -20.83 -31.33
C GLY A 300 -39.17 -20.61 -31.18
N ILE A 301 -38.75 -20.03 -30.10
CA ILE A 301 -37.33 -19.74 -29.83
C ILE A 301 -36.92 -20.46 -28.53
N GLU A 302 -35.92 -21.32 -28.62
CA GLU A 302 -35.40 -22.05 -27.46
C GLU A 302 -34.27 -21.24 -26.83
N PHE A 303 -34.42 -20.96 -25.52
CA PHE A 303 -33.35 -20.39 -24.67
C PHE A 303 -32.92 -21.46 -23.67
N ASN A 304 -31.63 -21.80 -23.71
CA ASN A 304 -31.04 -22.72 -22.73
C ASN A 304 -30.51 -21.94 -21.55
N LEU A 305 -31.29 -21.79 -20.47
CA LEU A 305 -30.95 -21.03 -19.27
C LEU A 305 -30.72 -21.96 -18.09
N ASN A 306 -29.58 -21.83 -17.43
CA ASN A 306 -29.27 -22.51 -16.19
C ASN A 306 -29.72 -21.68 -14.97
N ASP A 307 -30.18 -22.36 -13.91
CA ASP A 307 -30.67 -21.70 -12.69
C ASP A 307 -29.49 -21.46 -11.69
N LEU A 308 -29.09 -20.22 -11.58
CA LEU A 308 -27.96 -19.83 -10.71
C LEU A 308 -28.34 -19.86 -9.24
N ARG A 309 -29.59 -19.55 -8.89
CA ARG A 309 -30.06 -19.49 -7.50
C ARG A 309 -29.93 -20.81 -6.78
N ASN A 310 -30.29 -21.91 -7.41
CA ASN A 310 -30.20 -23.23 -6.78
C ASN A 310 -28.76 -23.69 -6.60
N GLU A 311 -27.89 -23.41 -7.55
CA GLU A 311 -26.44 -23.71 -7.43
C GLU A 311 -25.82 -22.96 -6.28
N ILE A 312 -26.03 -21.65 -6.22
CA ILE A 312 -25.48 -20.79 -5.16
C ILE A 312 -26.04 -21.14 -3.78
N ALA A 313 -27.34 -21.46 -3.68
CA ALA A 313 -27.99 -21.78 -2.41
C ALA A 313 -27.39 -23.02 -1.73
N ASN A 314 -26.82 -23.97 -2.48
CA ASN A 314 -26.14 -25.12 -1.93
C ASN A 314 -24.86 -24.75 -1.13
N ILE A 315 -24.20 -23.66 -1.51
CA ILE A 315 -22.96 -23.17 -0.86
C ILE A 315 -23.25 -21.97 0.06
N ILE A 316 -24.26 -21.17 -0.28
CA ILE A 316 -24.67 -19.97 0.47
C ILE A 316 -26.15 -20.09 0.83
N PRO A 317 -26.52 -20.84 1.89
CA PRO A 317 -27.92 -21.12 2.22
C PRO A 317 -28.79 -19.88 2.47
N SER A 318 -28.18 -18.74 2.85
CA SER A 318 -28.90 -17.49 3.12
C SER A 318 -29.64 -16.92 1.92
N VAL A 319 -29.32 -17.36 0.69
CA VAL A 319 -29.97 -16.90 -0.55
C VAL A 319 -31.11 -17.79 -1.02
N HIS A 320 -31.35 -18.90 -0.33
CA HIS A 320 -32.43 -19.84 -0.68
C HIS A 320 -33.78 -19.14 -0.74
N GLY A 321 -34.50 -19.29 -1.86
CA GLY A 321 -35.81 -18.70 -2.08
C GLY A 321 -35.86 -17.18 -2.26
N LYS A 322 -34.73 -16.50 -2.30
CA LYS A 322 -34.66 -15.04 -2.49
C LYS A 322 -34.82 -14.64 -3.94
N SER A 323 -35.50 -13.53 -4.18
CA SER A 323 -35.58 -12.90 -5.50
C SER A 323 -34.32 -12.04 -5.77
N ALA A 324 -34.11 -11.67 -7.04
CA ALA A 324 -33.01 -10.76 -7.44
C ALA A 324 -33.05 -9.43 -6.64
N ALA A 325 -34.21 -8.83 -6.47
CA ALA A 325 -34.42 -7.63 -5.67
C ALA A 325 -34.03 -7.83 -4.19
N GLN A 326 -34.31 -9.02 -3.62
CA GLN A 326 -33.87 -9.33 -2.26
C GLN A 326 -32.35 -9.55 -2.16
N ILE A 327 -31.72 -10.11 -3.20
CA ILE A 327 -30.26 -10.22 -3.28
C ILE A 327 -29.62 -8.84 -3.31
N LYS A 328 -30.14 -7.92 -4.13
CA LYS A 328 -29.72 -6.51 -4.14
C LYS A 328 -29.83 -5.88 -2.75
N ALA A 329 -30.94 -6.06 -2.07
CA ALA A 329 -31.15 -5.52 -0.72
C ALA A 329 -30.19 -6.10 0.33
N MET A 330 -29.66 -7.31 0.10
CA MET A 330 -28.66 -7.96 0.97
C MET A 330 -27.21 -7.65 0.58
N SER A 331 -27.00 -7.03 -0.58
CA SER A 331 -25.67 -6.74 -1.09
C SER A 331 -24.95 -5.72 -0.22
N GLN A 332 -23.78 -6.09 0.29
CA GLN A 332 -22.90 -5.18 1.02
C GLN A 332 -22.44 -4.02 0.14
N LEU A 333 -22.12 -4.31 -1.14
CA LEU A 333 -21.68 -3.31 -2.11
C LEU A 333 -22.74 -2.24 -2.40
N ALA A 334 -24.03 -2.59 -2.37
CA ALA A 334 -25.10 -1.63 -2.59
C ALA A 334 -25.17 -0.49 -1.55
N LYS A 335 -24.45 -0.60 -0.44
CA LYS A 335 -24.28 0.50 0.54
C LYS A 335 -23.24 1.52 0.08
N TYR A 336 -22.27 1.08 -0.71
CA TYR A 336 -21.10 1.86 -1.09
C TYR A 336 -21.16 2.41 -2.52
N TYR A 337 -21.92 1.75 -3.39
CA TYR A 337 -22.07 2.11 -4.80
C TYR A 337 -23.53 2.36 -5.15
N ASN A 338 -23.82 3.54 -5.67
CA ASN A 338 -25.19 3.97 -6.00
C ASN A 338 -25.77 3.28 -7.24
N ASP A 339 -24.94 2.76 -8.10
CA ASP A 339 -25.25 2.17 -9.40
C ASP A 339 -25.42 0.64 -9.37
N VAL A 340 -25.28 0.02 -8.20
CA VAL A 340 -25.47 -1.43 -8.04
C VAL A 340 -26.94 -1.80 -8.30
N ASN A 341 -27.19 -2.43 -9.43
CA ASN A 341 -28.50 -2.98 -9.81
C ASN A 341 -28.63 -4.46 -9.38
N GLU A 342 -29.71 -5.14 -9.82
CA GLU A 342 -29.95 -6.55 -9.51
C GLU A 342 -28.91 -7.45 -10.16
N LEU A 343 -28.55 -7.23 -11.43
CA LEU A 343 -27.55 -7.98 -12.17
C LEU A 343 -26.17 -7.87 -11.49
N GLU A 344 -25.76 -6.65 -11.14
CA GLU A 344 -24.49 -6.40 -10.43
C GLU A 344 -24.43 -7.15 -9.10
N SER A 345 -25.54 -7.19 -8.37
CA SER A 345 -25.62 -7.91 -7.09
C SER A 345 -25.52 -9.42 -7.27
N ILE A 346 -26.11 -9.96 -8.34
CA ILE A 346 -26.03 -11.38 -8.71
C ILE A 346 -24.60 -11.73 -9.16
N TYR A 347 -23.97 -10.90 -9.97
CA TYR A 347 -22.57 -11.07 -10.38
C TYR A 347 -21.64 -11.15 -9.16
N ASN A 348 -21.72 -10.19 -8.24
CA ASN A 348 -20.90 -10.17 -7.04
C ASN A 348 -21.15 -11.39 -6.14
N LEU A 349 -22.39 -11.87 -6.10
CA LEU A 349 -22.74 -13.09 -5.38
C LEU A 349 -22.15 -14.33 -6.08
N TYR A 350 -22.16 -14.38 -7.41
CA TYR A 350 -21.51 -15.44 -8.19
C TYR A 350 -20.01 -15.49 -7.94
N VAL A 351 -19.32 -14.34 -7.97
CA VAL A 351 -17.89 -14.26 -7.61
C VAL A 351 -17.64 -14.79 -6.19
N THR A 352 -18.50 -14.41 -5.23
CA THR A 352 -18.42 -14.89 -3.85
C THR A 352 -18.62 -16.42 -3.77
N TYR A 353 -19.56 -16.96 -4.54
CA TYR A 353 -19.82 -18.40 -4.65
C TYR A 353 -18.59 -19.14 -5.18
N CYS A 354 -17.99 -18.69 -6.28
CA CYS A 354 -16.80 -19.30 -6.86
C CYS A 354 -15.63 -19.28 -5.87
N LYS A 355 -15.35 -18.13 -5.24
CA LYS A 355 -14.29 -18.01 -4.22
C LYS A 355 -14.49 -18.96 -3.04
N LYS A 356 -15.74 -19.18 -2.58
CA LYS A 356 -16.06 -20.15 -1.53
C LYS A 356 -15.80 -21.59 -1.96
N ILE A 357 -16.15 -21.97 -3.18
CA ILE A 357 -15.85 -23.30 -3.72
C ILE A 357 -14.34 -23.52 -3.79
N ILE A 358 -13.61 -22.55 -4.30
CA ILE A 358 -12.13 -22.61 -4.37
C ILE A 358 -11.54 -22.82 -2.99
N ALA A 359 -11.96 -22.03 -2.01
CA ALA A 359 -11.47 -22.15 -0.63
C ALA A 359 -11.80 -23.51 0.01
N GLN A 360 -12.95 -24.10 -0.31
CA GLN A 360 -13.32 -25.44 0.16
C GLN A 360 -12.51 -26.55 -0.53
N LYS A 361 -12.29 -26.46 -1.86
CA LYS A 361 -11.54 -27.44 -2.63
C LYS A 361 -10.03 -27.34 -2.41
N LYS A 362 -9.51 -26.13 -2.16
CA LYS A 362 -8.07 -25.81 -2.06
C LYS A 362 -7.74 -25.01 -0.79
N PRO A 363 -7.95 -25.55 0.41
CA PRO A 363 -7.76 -24.81 1.66
C PRO A 363 -6.29 -24.37 1.89
N GLN A 364 -5.32 -25.08 1.31
CA GLN A 364 -3.91 -24.71 1.40
C GLN A 364 -3.64 -23.39 0.66
N GLN A 365 -4.26 -23.17 -0.50
CA GLN A 365 -4.09 -21.89 -1.24
C GLN A 365 -4.57 -20.69 -0.42
N ALA A 366 -5.68 -20.83 0.31
CA ALA A 366 -6.17 -19.79 1.20
C ALA A 366 -5.20 -19.51 2.37
N ALA A 367 -4.56 -20.55 2.92
CA ALA A 367 -3.54 -20.38 3.96
C ALA A 367 -2.27 -19.71 3.42
N ASP A 368 -1.85 -20.07 2.22
CA ASP A 368 -0.70 -19.45 1.55
C ASP A 368 -0.98 -17.98 1.23
N GLU A 369 -2.18 -17.65 0.75
CA GLU A 369 -2.61 -16.26 0.52
C GLU A 369 -2.47 -15.40 1.78
N GLN A 370 -2.86 -15.92 2.94
CA GLN A 370 -2.69 -15.21 4.21
C GLN A 370 -1.23 -14.96 4.56
N LYS A 371 -0.32 -15.86 4.20
CA LYS A 371 1.12 -15.66 4.39
C LYS A 371 1.71 -14.65 3.41
N ASP A 372 1.25 -14.66 2.16
CA ASP A 372 1.70 -13.69 1.16
C ASP A 372 1.27 -12.28 1.53
N LEU A 373 0.06 -12.12 2.06
CA LEU A 373 -0.43 -10.82 2.54
C LEU A 373 0.42 -10.23 3.68
N GLN A 374 1.16 -11.04 4.44
CA GLN A 374 2.15 -10.52 5.40
C GLN A 374 3.28 -9.79 4.68
N LEU A 375 3.77 -10.32 3.57
CA LEU A 375 4.83 -9.73 2.76
C LEU A 375 4.31 -8.51 1.99
N VAL A 376 3.14 -8.60 1.38
CA VAL A 376 2.49 -7.46 0.70
C VAL A 376 2.26 -6.28 1.66
N ALA A 377 1.91 -6.56 2.91
CA ALA A 377 1.76 -5.51 3.93
C ALA A 377 3.09 -4.83 4.26
N LEU A 378 4.19 -5.59 4.33
CA LEU A 378 5.54 -5.02 4.55
C LEU A 378 5.96 -4.16 3.37
N ALA A 379 5.77 -4.64 2.15
CA ALA A 379 6.08 -3.95 0.92
C ALA A 379 5.33 -2.60 0.81
N ALA A 380 4.01 -2.62 0.96
CA ALA A 380 3.20 -1.41 0.89
C ALA A 380 3.60 -0.33 1.92
N LEU A 381 4.08 -0.75 3.09
CA LEU A 381 4.60 0.16 4.12
C LEU A 381 6.05 0.59 3.85
N ALA A 382 6.88 -0.29 3.27
CA ALA A 382 8.29 -0.01 2.98
C ALA A 382 8.44 1.03 1.87
N ASP A 383 7.65 0.88 0.82
CA ASP A 383 7.66 1.77 -0.35
C ASP A 383 6.65 2.93 -0.23
N ILE A 384 6.16 3.17 0.99
CA ILE A 384 5.31 4.33 1.34
C ILE A 384 4.08 4.43 0.42
N MET A 385 3.48 3.29 0.06
CA MET A 385 2.28 3.28 -0.79
C MET A 385 1.10 4.00 -0.13
N PRO A 386 0.23 4.65 -0.92
CA PRO A 386 -0.93 5.35 -0.39
C PRO A 386 -1.83 4.39 0.40
N MET A 387 -2.12 4.71 1.67
CA MET A 387 -3.00 3.91 2.54
C MET A 387 -4.47 4.12 2.20
N LYS A 388 -4.79 3.91 0.92
CA LYS A 388 -6.11 3.99 0.29
C LYS A 388 -6.43 2.69 -0.44
N ASN A 389 -7.68 2.57 -0.89
CA ASN A 389 -8.13 1.46 -1.72
C ASN A 389 -7.70 0.10 -1.12
N GLU A 390 -7.36 -0.88 -1.93
CA GLU A 390 -7.00 -2.24 -1.49
C GLU A 390 -5.71 -2.33 -0.65
N ASN A 391 -4.80 -1.33 -0.70
CA ASN A 391 -3.65 -1.30 0.19
C ASN A 391 -4.06 -1.34 1.67
N ARG A 392 -5.17 -0.69 2.03
CA ARG A 392 -5.71 -0.77 3.39
C ARG A 392 -6.10 -2.20 3.77
N ILE A 393 -6.73 -2.93 2.82
CA ILE A 393 -7.10 -4.33 3.01
C ILE A 393 -5.86 -5.19 3.13
N PHE A 394 -4.86 -5.01 2.27
CA PHE A 394 -3.60 -5.75 2.32
C PHE A 394 -2.89 -5.58 3.66
N VAL A 395 -2.68 -4.35 4.10
CA VAL A 395 -1.96 -4.07 5.35
C VAL A 395 -2.75 -4.57 6.57
N ARG A 396 -4.06 -4.35 6.62
CA ARG A 396 -4.92 -4.91 7.70
C ARG A 396 -4.88 -6.42 7.73
N SER A 397 -5.03 -7.08 6.59
CA SER A 397 -5.03 -8.54 6.48
C SER A 397 -3.68 -9.13 6.83
N GLY A 398 -2.58 -8.53 6.37
CA GLY A 398 -1.23 -8.94 6.70
C GLY A 398 -0.95 -8.85 8.21
N ILE A 399 -1.27 -7.72 8.85
CA ILE A 399 -1.13 -7.55 10.30
C ILE A 399 -2.04 -8.52 11.07
N ALA A 400 -3.29 -8.71 10.62
CA ALA A 400 -4.22 -9.63 11.25
C ALA A 400 -3.75 -11.09 11.13
N SER A 401 -3.20 -11.48 9.97
CA SER A 401 -2.59 -12.79 9.74
C SER A 401 -1.42 -13.04 10.69
N ILE A 402 -0.50 -12.08 10.82
CA ILE A 402 0.63 -12.18 11.76
C ILE A 402 0.11 -12.40 13.19
N LYS A 403 -0.91 -11.67 13.62
CA LYS A 403 -1.46 -11.77 14.98
C LYS A 403 -2.17 -13.09 15.27
N LYS A 404 -2.97 -13.59 14.30
CA LYS A 404 -3.83 -14.80 14.48
C LYS A 404 -3.10 -16.09 14.17
N ASP A 405 -2.46 -16.15 13.01
CA ASP A 405 -2.01 -17.39 12.39
C ASP A 405 -0.51 -17.63 12.57
N ARG A 406 0.14 -16.82 13.34
CA ARG A 406 1.59 -16.72 13.51
C ARG A 406 2.27 -16.11 12.27
N PRO A 407 3.33 -15.34 12.45
CA PRO A 407 4.11 -14.81 11.36
C PRO A 407 4.76 -15.94 10.54
N ARG A 408 5.13 -15.61 9.28
CA ARG A 408 6.05 -16.47 8.51
C ARG A 408 7.28 -16.78 9.36
N SER A 409 7.83 -17.98 9.19
CA SER A 409 8.89 -18.47 10.08
C SER A 409 10.10 -17.54 10.14
N GLY A 410 10.55 -17.01 9.00
CA GLY A 410 11.64 -16.03 8.96
C GLY A 410 11.30 -14.71 9.66
N LEU A 411 10.07 -14.21 9.50
CA LEU A 411 9.62 -13.01 10.22
C LEU A 411 9.52 -13.26 11.72
N ALA A 412 9.12 -14.46 12.15
CA ALA A 412 9.04 -14.81 13.57
C ALA A 412 10.39 -14.69 14.27
N GLU A 413 11.47 -15.15 13.63
CA GLU A 413 12.81 -15.00 14.18
C GLU A 413 13.21 -13.54 14.38
N LEU A 414 12.95 -12.69 13.36
CA LEU A 414 13.21 -11.25 13.45
C LEU A 414 12.33 -10.54 14.51
N PHE A 415 11.04 -10.88 14.61
CA PHE A 415 10.18 -10.31 15.65
C PHE A 415 10.73 -10.61 17.05
N ASN A 416 11.21 -11.85 17.27
CA ASN A 416 11.83 -12.23 18.53
C ASN A 416 13.11 -11.43 18.82
N LYS A 417 14.03 -11.32 17.85
CA LYS A 417 15.28 -10.57 17.99
C LYS A 417 15.04 -9.07 18.25
N LEU A 418 14.07 -8.48 17.56
CA LEU A 418 13.70 -7.07 17.69
C LEU A 418 12.81 -6.79 18.92
N ASN A 419 12.43 -7.80 19.69
CA ASN A 419 11.51 -7.71 20.84
C ASN A 419 10.15 -7.05 20.47
N ILE A 420 9.62 -7.32 19.27
CA ILE A 420 8.33 -6.81 18.83
C ILE A 420 7.21 -7.67 19.42
N ASN A 421 6.26 -7.02 20.10
CA ASN A 421 5.12 -7.72 20.67
C ASN A 421 3.99 -7.88 19.63
N LEU A 422 3.76 -9.12 19.19
CA LEU A 422 2.77 -9.42 18.17
C LEU A 422 1.32 -9.08 18.59
N ALA A 423 1.01 -9.13 19.88
CA ALA A 423 -0.35 -8.82 20.35
C ALA A 423 -0.74 -7.35 20.14
N SER A 424 0.24 -6.43 20.15
CA SER A 424 0.05 -5.01 19.95
C SER A 424 0.52 -4.50 18.58
N LEU A 425 0.98 -5.40 17.70
CA LEU A 425 1.56 -5.06 16.41
C LEU A 425 0.65 -4.11 15.62
N ASN A 426 1.24 -3.07 15.04
CA ASN A 426 0.56 -2.09 14.20
C ASN A 426 1.45 -1.69 13.01
N SER A 427 0.95 -0.83 12.12
CA SER A 427 1.70 -0.37 10.95
C SER A 427 2.99 0.39 11.33
N THR A 428 2.98 1.13 12.42
CA THR A 428 4.16 1.87 12.93
C THR A 428 5.28 0.93 13.37
N ASP A 429 4.95 -0.17 14.08
CA ASP A 429 5.95 -1.17 14.50
C ASP A 429 6.63 -1.81 13.27
N LEU A 430 5.86 -2.09 12.23
CA LEU A 430 6.40 -2.62 10.97
C LEU A 430 7.29 -1.60 10.27
N SER A 431 6.80 -0.37 10.07
CA SER A 431 7.51 0.68 9.31
C SER A 431 8.80 1.15 10.00
N TRP A 432 8.80 1.24 11.33
CA TRP A 432 9.92 1.84 12.07
C TRP A 432 10.87 0.83 12.73
N THR A 433 10.50 -0.44 12.79
CA THR A 433 11.33 -1.44 13.47
C THR A 433 11.67 -2.63 12.57
N LEU A 434 10.68 -3.32 11.99
CA LEU A 434 10.91 -4.52 11.19
C LEU A 434 11.48 -4.20 9.80
N ILE A 435 10.82 -3.32 9.05
CA ILE A 435 11.24 -2.94 7.68
C ILE A 435 12.66 -2.37 7.66
N PRO A 436 13.06 -1.44 8.55
CA PRO A 436 14.43 -0.98 8.61
C PRO A 436 15.47 -2.06 8.92
N ALA A 437 15.09 -3.12 9.64
CA ALA A 437 15.98 -4.26 9.89
C ALA A 437 16.17 -5.12 8.63
N LEU A 438 15.09 -5.44 7.91
CA LEU A 438 15.17 -6.14 6.63
C LEU A 438 15.96 -5.35 5.58
N ASN A 439 15.71 -4.04 5.45
CA ASN A 439 16.42 -3.16 4.54
C ASN A 439 17.90 -2.97 4.90
N ALA A 440 18.31 -3.25 6.15
CA ALA A 440 19.70 -3.11 6.55
C ALA A 440 20.63 -4.03 5.77
N ALA A 441 20.18 -5.24 5.43
CA ALA A 441 20.96 -6.18 4.63
C ALA A 441 21.25 -5.62 3.22
N GLY A 442 20.24 -5.09 2.52
CA GLY A 442 20.41 -4.48 1.20
C GLY A 442 21.32 -3.24 1.22
N ARG A 443 21.16 -2.38 2.24
CA ARG A 443 22.03 -1.20 2.43
C ARG A 443 23.50 -1.54 2.70
N MET A 444 23.77 -2.74 3.17
CA MET A 444 25.12 -3.26 3.43
C MET A 444 25.57 -4.22 2.31
N GLY A 445 24.95 -4.19 1.12
CA GLY A 445 25.30 -5.01 -0.04
C GLY A 445 25.01 -6.51 0.12
N LYS A 446 24.07 -6.91 0.99
CA LYS A 446 23.76 -8.30 1.35
C LYS A 446 22.24 -8.57 1.32
N SER A 447 21.53 -8.05 0.34
CA SER A 447 20.07 -8.18 0.21
C SER A 447 19.59 -9.64 0.16
N ASP A 448 20.42 -10.54 -0.37
CA ASP A 448 20.18 -11.97 -0.44
C ASP A 448 19.92 -12.61 0.94
N LEU A 449 20.50 -12.08 2.02
CA LEU A 449 20.30 -12.60 3.37
C LEU A 449 18.85 -12.41 3.84
N SER A 450 18.24 -11.26 3.52
CA SER A 450 16.85 -11.00 3.87
C SER A 450 15.90 -11.90 3.07
N LEU A 451 16.14 -12.10 1.77
CA LEU A 451 15.36 -13.03 0.96
C LEU A 451 15.50 -14.47 1.48
N LYS A 452 16.73 -14.93 1.72
CA LYS A 452 16.98 -16.27 2.29
C LYS A 452 16.27 -16.47 3.62
N LEU A 453 16.26 -15.47 4.50
CA LEU A 453 15.51 -15.55 5.76
C LEU A 453 14.01 -15.78 5.52
N LEU A 454 13.42 -15.13 4.52
CA LEU A 454 11.98 -15.23 4.23
C LEU A 454 11.60 -16.59 3.63
N ILE A 455 12.46 -17.19 2.79
CA ILE A 455 12.16 -18.42 2.04
C ILE A 455 12.73 -19.69 2.68
N SER A 456 13.69 -19.59 3.61
CA SER A 456 14.33 -20.77 4.21
C SER A 456 13.35 -21.61 5.03
N GLU A 457 13.34 -22.91 4.78
CA GLU A 457 12.61 -23.89 5.58
C GLU A 457 13.42 -24.44 6.77
N ASN A 458 14.74 -24.21 6.78
CA ASN A 458 15.64 -24.72 7.83
C ASN A 458 15.61 -23.78 9.07
N PRO A 459 15.18 -24.26 10.25
CA PRO A 459 15.11 -23.43 11.46
C PRO A 459 16.45 -22.85 11.92
N ARG A 460 17.56 -23.61 11.79
CA ARG A 460 18.89 -23.14 12.19
C ARG A 460 19.39 -22.04 11.27
N GLU A 461 19.21 -22.22 9.98
CA GLU A 461 19.57 -21.19 8.99
C GLU A 461 18.78 -19.91 9.23
N ARG A 462 17.48 -20.00 9.52
CA ARG A 462 16.65 -18.81 9.86
C ARG A 462 17.16 -18.08 11.11
N GLU A 463 17.50 -18.83 12.16
CA GLU A 463 18.05 -18.23 13.39
C GLU A 463 19.37 -17.50 13.12
N GLU A 464 20.31 -18.15 12.40
CA GLU A 464 21.58 -17.57 11.99
C GLU A 464 21.40 -16.32 11.11
N LEU A 465 20.52 -16.37 10.10
CA LEU A 465 20.23 -15.24 9.23
C LEU A 465 19.58 -14.08 10.01
N ALA A 466 18.67 -14.37 10.94
CA ALA A 466 18.06 -13.33 11.77
C ALA A 466 19.10 -12.64 12.69
N ASP A 467 20.08 -13.39 13.22
CA ASP A 467 21.18 -12.82 13.99
C ASP A 467 22.07 -11.91 13.14
N ILE A 468 22.42 -12.34 11.93
CA ILE A 468 23.22 -11.56 11.00
C ILE A 468 22.49 -10.26 10.63
N ILE A 469 21.21 -10.34 10.24
CA ILE A 469 20.40 -9.18 9.86
C ILE A 469 20.23 -8.20 11.03
N TYR A 470 20.01 -8.73 12.25
CA TYR A 470 19.98 -7.90 13.45
C TYR A 470 21.31 -7.16 13.65
N GLY A 471 22.44 -7.84 13.50
CA GLY A 471 23.78 -7.26 13.59
C GLY A 471 24.01 -6.16 12.54
N LEU A 472 23.63 -6.41 11.27
CA LEU A 472 23.72 -5.42 10.19
C LEU A 472 22.83 -4.19 10.46
N ASN A 473 21.67 -4.38 11.09
CA ASN A 473 20.82 -3.26 11.46
C ASN A 473 21.42 -2.39 12.57
N GLU A 474 22.08 -2.98 13.57
CA GLU A 474 22.82 -2.23 14.59
C GLU A 474 24.02 -1.50 13.98
N GLU A 475 24.80 -2.16 13.12
CA GLU A 475 25.91 -1.55 12.38
C GLU A 475 25.42 -0.36 11.54
N ARG A 476 24.33 -0.52 10.78
CA ARG A 476 23.70 0.59 10.04
C ARG A 476 23.36 1.78 10.94
N LYS A 477 22.77 1.53 12.13
CA LYS A 477 22.41 2.59 13.07
C LYS A 477 23.65 3.34 13.57
N GLU A 478 24.74 2.62 13.85
CA GLU A 478 26.01 3.20 14.27
C GLU A 478 26.64 4.04 13.15
N LEU A 479 26.65 3.52 11.90
CA LEU A 479 27.15 4.24 10.74
C LEU A 479 26.38 5.54 10.52
N VAL A 480 25.04 5.49 10.55
CA VAL A 480 24.20 6.68 10.40
C VAL A 480 24.47 7.70 11.51
N SER A 481 24.53 7.24 12.77
CA SER A 481 24.74 8.13 13.91
C SER A 481 26.14 8.77 13.85
N SER A 482 27.17 7.97 13.58
CA SER A 482 28.56 8.45 13.47
C SER A 482 28.71 9.45 12.31
N ALA A 483 28.16 9.12 11.12
CA ALA A 483 28.20 10.02 9.97
C ALA A 483 27.48 11.34 10.27
N TYR A 484 26.24 11.26 10.77
CA TYR A 484 25.44 12.44 11.11
C TYR A 484 26.18 13.43 12.02
N TYR A 485 26.76 12.96 13.16
CA TYR A 485 27.47 13.84 14.07
C TYR A 485 28.76 14.45 13.46
N LYS A 486 29.39 13.74 12.53
CA LYS A 486 30.60 14.24 11.85
C LYS A 486 30.30 15.30 10.81
N VAL A 487 29.17 15.19 10.14
CA VAL A 487 28.83 16.10 9.02
C VAL A 487 27.88 17.23 9.41
N HIS A 488 27.31 17.20 10.62
CA HIS A 488 26.26 18.14 11.02
C HIS A 488 26.70 19.61 10.93
N ASP A 489 27.90 19.94 11.47
CA ASP A 489 28.42 21.31 11.49
C ASP A 489 28.74 21.80 10.06
N GLU A 490 29.35 20.94 9.22
CA GLU A 490 29.60 21.22 7.81
C GLU A 490 28.27 21.43 7.03
N ALA A 491 27.27 20.61 7.31
CA ALA A 491 25.95 20.71 6.72
C ALA A 491 25.25 22.04 7.13
N GLU A 492 25.36 22.45 8.38
CA GLU A 492 24.84 23.73 8.87
C GLU A 492 25.54 24.93 8.18
N GLU A 493 26.88 24.88 8.03
CA GLU A 493 27.63 25.90 7.29
C GLU A 493 27.16 25.99 5.82
N SER A 494 26.86 24.86 5.19
CA SER A 494 26.41 24.82 3.79
C SER A 494 25.09 25.56 3.55
N LEU A 495 24.21 25.64 4.55
CA LEU A 495 22.96 26.38 4.46
C LEU A 495 23.18 27.87 4.11
N SER A 496 24.16 28.47 4.77
CA SER A 496 24.50 29.89 4.54
C SER A 496 24.96 30.15 3.09
N LEU A 497 25.64 29.16 2.49
CA LEU A 497 26.16 29.23 1.12
C LEU A 497 25.06 29.06 0.07
N HIS A 498 23.93 28.45 0.45
CA HIS A 498 22.80 28.15 -0.43
C HIS A 498 21.51 28.90 -0.03
N SER A 499 21.67 30.14 0.51
CA SER A 499 20.55 31.04 0.86
C SER A 499 19.58 30.45 1.89
N ASN A 500 20.00 29.53 2.73
CA ASN A 500 19.21 28.76 3.70
C ASN A 500 18.03 27.97 3.05
N LYS A 501 18.18 27.57 1.79
CA LYS A 501 17.15 26.86 1.03
C LYS A 501 17.53 25.43 0.63
N LEU A 502 18.78 25.09 0.70
CA LEU A 502 19.33 23.77 0.38
C LEU A 502 20.50 23.47 1.31
N CYS A 503 20.53 22.25 1.81
CA CYS A 503 21.65 21.71 2.60
C CYS A 503 22.45 20.72 1.75
N ILE A 504 23.79 20.79 1.81
CA ILE A 504 24.68 19.86 1.11
C ILE A 504 25.78 19.42 2.06
N SER A 505 26.03 18.11 2.09
CA SER A 505 27.21 17.54 2.74
C SER A 505 27.89 16.57 1.79
N ILE A 506 29.19 16.75 1.55
CA ILE A 506 30.03 15.87 0.72
C ILE A 506 31.17 15.36 1.59
N ASN A 507 31.05 14.13 2.08
CA ASN A 507 32.04 13.62 3.03
C ASN A 507 32.22 12.09 2.92
N GLN A 508 33.46 11.64 2.83
CA GLN A 508 33.82 10.21 2.76
C GLN A 508 33.47 9.41 4.01
N CYS A 509 33.17 10.07 5.14
CA CYS A 509 32.73 9.35 6.34
C CYS A 509 31.28 8.82 6.23
N ILE A 510 30.53 9.24 5.20
CA ILE A 510 29.19 8.73 4.91
C ILE A 510 29.36 7.44 4.09
N ASN A 511 28.91 6.31 4.63
CA ASN A 511 28.89 5.07 3.87
C ASN A 511 27.82 5.14 2.74
N LYS A 512 28.12 4.61 1.56
CA LYS A 512 27.24 4.61 0.36
C LYS A 512 25.83 4.14 0.69
N GLY A 513 25.67 3.06 1.44
CA GLY A 513 24.36 2.47 1.79
C GLY A 513 23.51 3.32 2.75
N VAL A 514 24.06 4.35 3.39
CA VAL A 514 23.34 5.19 4.35
C VAL A 514 23.21 6.66 3.95
N THR A 515 23.69 7.05 2.76
CA THR A 515 23.61 8.45 2.26
C THR A 515 22.20 9.00 2.37
N GLY A 516 21.19 8.24 1.91
CA GLY A 516 19.79 8.65 1.95
C GLY A 516 19.22 8.80 3.37
N ILE A 517 19.71 8.03 4.34
CA ILE A 517 19.28 8.15 5.75
C ILE A 517 19.91 9.37 6.40
N VAL A 518 21.18 9.63 6.11
CA VAL A 518 21.88 10.83 6.60
C VAL A 518 21.22 12.09 6.00
N ALA A 519 20.94 12.10 4.70
CA ALA A 519 20.23 13.20 4.04
C ALA A 519 18.86 13.45 4.68
N ALA A 520 18.09 12.38 4.95
CA ALA A 520 16.77 12.50 5.58
C ALA A 520 16.86 13.09 7.00
N ARG A 521 17.86 12.68 7.78
CA ARG A 521 18.04 13.19 9.14
C ARG A 521 18.45 14.66 9.16
N LEU A 522 19.37 15.08 8.30
CA LEU A 522 19.75 16.48 8.13
C LEU A 522 18.58 17.32 7.62
N MET A 523 17.81 16.79 6.67
CA MET A 523 16.60 17.46 6.17
C MET A 523 15.58 17.70 7.29
N GLN A 524 15.38 16.73 8.18
CA GLN A 524 14.46 16.88 9.31
C GLN A 524 14.93 17.95 10.30
N ASP A 525 16.24 18.04 10.55
CA ASP A 525 16.80 19.02 11.48
C ASP A 525 16.76 20.45 10.93
N PHE A 526 17.11 20.61 9.66
CA PHE A 526 17.21 21.93 9.04
C PHE A 526 15.92 22.38 8.32
N ASN A 527 14.98 21.44 8.13
CA ASN A 527 13.70 21.67 7.42
C ASN A 527 13.88 22.27 6.01
N VAL A 528 14.92 21.83 5.30
CA VAL A 528 15.19 22.19 3.90
C VAL A 528 15.57 20.95 3.08
N PRO A 529 15.35 20.93 1.76
CA PRO A 529 15.88 19.89 0.90
C PRO A 529 17.37 19.67 1.14
N THR A 530 17.79 18.40 1.22
CA THR A 530 19.16 18.06 1.62
C THR A 530 19.78 17.02 0.71
N ILE A 531 21.03 17.25 0.34
CA ILE A 531 21.88 16.37 -0.44
C ILE A 531 23.01 15.86 0.44
N ALA A 532 23.18 14.52 0.53
CA ALA A 532 24.32 13.89 1.15
C ALA A 532 25.07 13.05 0.12
N VAL A 533 26.38 13.27 0.01
CA VAL A 533 27.23 12.65 -1.01
C VAL A 533 28.43 12.00 -0.34
N THR A 534 28.79 10.82 -0.82
CA THR A 534 30.03 10.14 -0.49
C THR A 534 30.90 9.96 -1.73
N PHE A 535 32.16 9.58 -1.54
CA PHE A 535 33.11 9.36 -2.62
C PHE A 535 33.86 8.05 -2.44
N GLU A 536 33.79 7.19 -3.45
CA GLU A 536 34.45 5.89 -3.48
C GLU A 536 34.79 5.51 -4.93
N ASN A 537 35.97 4.92 -5.17
CA ASN A 537 36.41 4.41 -6.48
C ASN A 537 36.25 5.41 -7.65
N ASP A 538 36.67 6.69 -7.43
CA ASP A 538 36.55 7.79 -8.39
C ASP A 538 35.12 8.18 -8.81
N ILE A 539 34.12 7.70 -8.07
CA ILE A 539 32.70 8.01 -8.26
C ILE A 539 32.14 8.69 -6.98
N TYR A 540 31.43 9.79 -7.18
CA TYR A 540 30.58 10.38 -6.17
C TYR A 540 29.21 9.75 -6.24
N THR A 541 28.70 9.25 -5.13
CA THR A 541 27.33 8.72 -4.99
C THR A 541 26.59 9.55 -3.95
N GLY A 542 25.42 10.06 -4.32
CA GLY A 542 24.63 10.92 -3.47
C GLY A 542 23.17 10.54 -3.39
N SER A 543 22.55 11.01 -2.34
CA SER A 543 21.09 10.93 -2.16
C SER A 543 20.54 12.29 -1.82
N MET A 544 19.43 12.65 -2.42
CA MET A 544 18.66 13.84 -2.10
C MET A 544 17.39 13.46 -1.35
N ARG A 545 17.05 14.25 -0.35
CA ARG A 545 15.75 14.19 0.35
C ARG A 545 15.11 15.56 0.31
N SER A 546 13.80 15.59 0.13
CA SER A 546 13.07 16.83 -0.12
C SER A 546 11.93 17.02 0.85
N CYS A 547 11.59 18.29 1.07
CA CYS A 547 10.49 18.74 1.91
C CYS A 547 9.91 20.05 1.34
N ARG A 548 8.81 20.54 1.93
CA ARG A 548 8.22 21.86 1.64
C ARG A 548 7.88 22.06 0.15
N GLY A 549 7.22 21.03 -0.45
CA GLY A 549 6.75 21.08 -1.84
C GLY A 549 7.84 21.05 -2.92
N PHE A 550 9.10 20.86 -2.53
CA PHE A 550 10.22 20.84 -3.47
C PHE A 550 10.35 19.45 -4.14
N CYS A 551 10.50 19.42 -5.46
CA CYS A 551 10.68 18.18 -6.23
C CYS A 551 12.15 17.82 -6.40
N ALA A 552 12.59 16.68 -5.85
CA ALA A 552 13.98 16.23 -5.90
C ALA A 552 14.40 15.81 -7.32
N THR A 553 13.52 15.12 -8.06
CA THR A 553 13.80 14.67 -9.43
C THR A 553 13.95 15.85 -10.38
N ASP A 554 13.00 16.79 -10.40
CA ASP A 554 13.08 17.99 -11.25
C ASP A 554 14.36 18.79 -10.97
N PHE A 555 14.79 18.82 -9.71
CA PHE A 555 16.03 19.51 -9.35
C PHE A 555 17.24 18.80 -9.95
N LEU A 556 17.36 17.48 -9.84
CA LEU A 556 18.46 16.72 -10.41
C LEU A 556 18.45 16.83 -11.94
N ASP A 557 17.30 16.70 -12.58
CA ASP A 557 17.14 16.86 -14.03
C ASP A 557 17.64 18.24 -14.52
N SER A 558 17.38 19.29 -13.73
CA SER A 558 17.86 20.64 -14.03
C SER A 558 19.39 20.80 -14.02
N LEU A 559 20.11 19.87 -13.40
CA LEU A 559 21.57 19.86 -13.41
C LEU A 559 22.15 19.27 -14.70
N GLY A 560 21.34 18.56 -15.52
CA GLY A 560 21.69 18.07 -16.86
C GLY A 560 22.71 16.94 -16.85
N ASP A 561 23.43 16.76 -17.97
CA ASP A 561 24.25 15.60 -18.33
C ASP A 561 25.57 15.47 -17.53
N ILE A 562 25.52 15.65 -16.20
CA ILE A 562 26.69 15.45 -15.34
C ILE A 562 26.67 14.08 -14.67
N PHE A 563 25.50 13.44 -14.60
CA PHE A 563 25.32 12.19 -13.89
C PHE A 563 25.67 10.99 -14.73
N ILE A 564 26.21 9.96 -14.09
CA ILE A 564 26.30 8.61 -14.65
C ILE A 564 24.88 8.03 -14.60
N ASN A 565 24.26 8.10 -13.43
CA ASN A 565 22.88 7.67 -13.18
C ASN A 565 22.22 8.65 -12.24
N HIS A 566 20.94 8.94 -12.42
CA HIS A 566 20.10 9.62 -11.45
C HIS A 566 18.64 9.17 -11.61
N GLY A 567 17.87 9.22 -10.53
CA GLY A 567 16.46 8.86 -10.53
C GLY A 567 15.87 8.79 -9.14
N GLY A 568 14.60 8.52 -9.07
CA GLY A 568 13.84 8.43 -7.82
C GLY A 568 12.44 9.02 -7.92
N HIS A 569 11.95 9.54 -6.80
CA HIS A 569 10.64 10.17 -6.65
C HIS A 569 10.77 11.63 -6.21
N ASN A 570 9.67 12.37 -6.25
CA ASN A 570 9.65 13.80 -5.91
C ASN A 570 10.28 14.12 -4.55
N PHE A 571 10.19 13.21 -3.57
CA PHE A 571 10.69 13.44 -2.21
C PHE A 571 12.05 12.79 -1.92
N ALA A 572 12.51 11.87 -2.77
CA ALA A 572 13.72 11.10 -2.56
C ALA A 572 14.33 10.68 -3.90
N ALA A 573 15.56 11.09 -4.17
CA ALA A 573 16.27 10.73 -5.38
C ALA A 573 17.72 10.34 -5.08
N GLY A 574 18.28 9.47 -5.92
CA GLY A 574 19.67 9.05 -5.89
C GLY A 574 20.39 9.50 -7.16
N PHE A 575 21.71 9.65 -7.09
CA PHE A 575 22.52 10.00 -8.26
C PHE A 575 23.97 9.58 -8.08
N SER A 576 24.69 9.47 -9.21
CA SER A 576 26.15 9.27 -9.21
C SER A 576 26.80 10.08 -10.33
N PHE A 577 28.08 10.48 -10.13
CA PHE A 577 28.86 11.20 -11.12
C PHE A 577 30.36 10.97 -10.92
N TYR A 578 31.14 11.13 -12.00
CA TYR A 578 32.59 10.97 -11.96
C TYR A 578 33.30 12.10 -11.19
N LYS A 579 34.45 11.80 -10.60
CA LYS A 579 35.28 12.70 -9.80
C LYS A 579 35.59 14.03 -10.47
N ASP A 580 35.86 14.03 -11.77
CA ASP A 580 36.18 15.20 -12.58
C ASP A 580 35.00 16.16 -12.73
N LYS A 581 33.79 15.75 -12.40
CA LYS A 581 32.55 16.54 -12.48
C LYS A 581 32.22 17.30 -11.19
N LEU A 582 32.98 17.11 -10.10
CA LEU A 582 32.62 17.71 -8.79
C LEU A 582 32.49 19.23 -8.83
N GLU A 583 33.46 19.94 -9.44
CA GLU A 583 33.39 21.40 -9.53
C GLU A 583 32.16 21.86 -10.34
N VAL A 584 31.90 21.18 -11.45
CA VAL A 584 30.73 21.45 -12.30
C VAL A 584 29.42 21.18 -11.54
N PHE A 585 29.36 20.09 -10.78
CA PHE A 585 28.23 19.76 -9.91
C PHE A 585 27.97 20.89 -8.90
N MET A 586 28.99 21.30 -8.16
CA MET A 586 28.87 22.35 -7.14
C MET A 586 28.41 23.70 -7.73
N ASP A 587 28.95 24.11 -8.88
CA ASP A 587 28.56 25.35 -9.55
C ASP A 587 27.10 25.30 -10.04
N LYS A 588 26.70 24.18 -10.64
CA LYS A 588 25.30 23.98 -11.08
C LYS A 588 24.34 23.96 -9.89
N VAL A 589 24.67 23.21 -8.83
CA VAL A 589 23.85 23.16 -7.61
C VAL A 589 23.73 24.56 -6.97
N LYS A 590 24.81 25.33 -6.87
CA LYS A 590 24.79 26.69 -6.34
C LYS A 590 23.87 27.60 -7.17
N THR A 591 23.92 27.47 -8.49
CA THR A 591 23.07 28.23 -9.40
C THR A 591 21.60 27.82 -9.27
N ALA A 592 21.33 26.52 -9.22
CA ALA A 592 19.99 25.96 -9.06
C ALA A 592 19.39 26.29 -7.68
N ALA A 593 20.20 26.21 -6.60
CA ALA A 593 19.77 26.56 -5.24
C ALA A 593 19.24 27.98 -5.10
N SER A 594 19.80 28.93 -5.87
CA SER A 594 19.32 30.32 -5.88
C SER A 594 17.88 30.46 -6.38
N LYS A 595 17.42 29.51 -7.21
CA LYS A 595 16.06 29.46 -7.81
C LYS A 595 15.10 28.61 -7.01
N VAL A 596 15.56 27.91 -5.96
CA VAL A 596 14.73 27.06 -5.13
C VAL A 596 13.62 27.90 -4.49
N ASN A 597 12.40 27.47 -4.70
CA ASN A 597 11.22 28.05 -4.07
C ASN A 597 10.64 27.01 -3.12
N LEU A 598 10.70 27.28 -1.83
CA LEU A 598 10.16 26.40 -0.80
C LEU A 598 8.80 26.97 -0.38
N GLU A 599 7.82 26.09 -0.24
CA GLU A 599 6.57 26.47 0.39
C GLU A 599 6.84 27.06 1.76
N ASN A 600 6.10 28.10 2.10
CA ASN A 600 6.21 28.69 3.44
C ASN A 600 5.91 27.61 4.49
N GLU A 601 6.61 27.67 5.60
CA GLU A 601 6.25 26.84 6.74
C GLU A 601 4.82 27.16 7.14
N SER A 602 3.91 26.22 6.86
CA SER A 602 2.56 26.31 7.40
C SER A 602 2.61 25.77 8.83
N TYR A 603 2.43 26.66 9.78
CA TYR A 603 2.24 26.26 11.19
C TYR A 603 0.80 25.80 11.46
N ASP A 604 0.04 25.58 10.41
CA ASP A 604 -1.35 25.16 10.49
C ASP A 604 -1.44 23.66 10.75
N ILE A 605 -2.02 23.28 11.87
CA ILE A 605 -2.31 21.89 12.19
C ILE A 605 -3.80 21.63 11.96
N ASN A 606 -4.10 20.78 10.98
CA ASN A 606 -5.47 20.36 10.72
C ASN A 606 -5.95 19.41 11.81
N VAL A 607 -7.09 19.76 12.44
CA VAL A 607 -7.72 19.01 13.50
C VAL A 607 -8.86 18.17 12.95
N ASP A 608 -8.77 16.85 13.10
CA ASP A 608 -9.78 15.90 12.62
C ASP A 608 -11.08 15.99 13.42
N ALA A 609 -10.97 16.11 14.75
CA ALA A 609 -12.13 16.30 15.61
C ALA A 609 -11.75 16.98 16.92
N GLU A 610 -12.73 17.67 17.50
CA GLU A 610 -12.67 18.18 18.87
C GLU A 610 -13.57 17.34 19.77
N ILE A 611 -13.00 16.85 20.88
CA ILE A 611 -13.70 16.03 21.85
C ILE A 611 -13.69 16.78 23.19
N PRO A 612 -14.84 17.28 23.68
CA PRO A 612 -14.91 17.92 25.00
C PRO A 612 -14.44 16.95 26.10
N PRO A 613 -13.85 17.43 27.21
CA PRO A 613 -13.32 16.56 28.28
C PRO A 613 -14.30 15.49 28.77
N LEU A 614 -15.56 15.85 29.05
CA LEU A 614 -16.60 14.92 29.51
C LEU A 614 -16.96 13.80 28.52
N HIS A 615 -16.65 14.00 27.24
CA HIS A 615 -16.88 13.04 26.15
C HIS A 615 -15.61 12.29 25.73
N LEU A 616 -14.45 12.63 26.27
CA LEU A 616 -13.21 11.89 26.07
C LEU A 616 -13.22 10.64 26.96
N THR A 617 -13.64 9.53 26.39
CA THR A 617 -13.82 8.24 27.09
C THR A 617 -12.91 7.17 26.51
N PRO A 618 -12.65 6.08 27.25
CA PRO A 618 -11.88 4.94 26.72
C PRO A 618 -12.47 4.33 25.44
N GLU A 619 -13.77 4.44 25.20
CA GLU A 619 -14.44 3.90 23.99
C GLU A 619 -14.06 4.70 22.74
N ASN A 620 -13.73 5.99 22.86
CA ASN A 620 -13.30 6.80 21.72
C ASN A 620 -12.02 6.26 21.05
N PHE A 621 -11.19 5.52 21.79
CA PHE A 621 -9.99 4.91 21.23
C PHE A 621 -10.27 3.89 20.13
N ASN A 622 -11.49 3.36 20.04
CA ASN A 622 -11.88 2.45 18.96
C ASN A 622 -11.99 3.16 17.59
N ILE A 623 -12.07 4.48 17.58
CA ILE A 623 -12.08 5.26 16.32
C ILE A 623 -10.75 5.06 15.56
N MET A 624 -9.64 4.89 16.29
CA MET A 624 -8.34 4.61 15.66
C MET A 624 -8.40 3.39 14.75
N ASP A 625 -9.10 2.33 15.17
CA ASP A 625 -9.16 1.07 14.42
C ASP A 625 -9.76 1.25 13.02
N THR A 626 -10.65 2.25 12.86
CA THR A 626 -11.22 2.57 11.55
C THR A 626 -10.21 3.27 10.64
N PHE A 627 -9.31 4.08 11.18
CA PHE A 627 -8.31 4.82 10.39
C PHE A 627 -6.99 4.06 10.25
N GLU A 628 -6.72 3.05 11.09
CA GLU A 628 -5.60 2.13 10.85
C GLU A 628 -5.84 1.29 9.58
N PRO A 629 -4.78 0.98 8.80
CA PRO A 629 -3.39 1.41 8.97
C PRO A 629 -3.17 2.87 8.60
N CYS A 630 -2.34 3.56 9.39
CA CYS A 630 -1.86 4.90 9.05
C CYS A 630 -0.61 4.81 8.16
N GLY A 631 -0.41 5.82 7.33
CA GLY A 631 0.71 5.89 6.38
C GLY A 631 0.53 7.06 5.40
N ALA A 632 1.13 6.95 4.22
CA ALA A 632 0.99 7.95 3.17
C ALA A 632 -0.50 8.15 2.82
N GLU A 633 -0.91 9.39 2.63
CA GLU A 633 -2.29 9.82 2.33
C GLU A 633 -3.37 9.42 3.37
N ASN A 634 -2.97 8.78 4.47
CA ASN A 634 -3.84 8.49 5.61
C ASN A 634 -3.07 8.69 6.93
N PRO A 635 -2.75 9.94 7.32
CA PRO A 635 -1.99 10.23 8.54
C PRO A 635 -2.77 9.86 9.79
N GLU A 636 -2.07 9.74 10.93
CA GLU A 636 -2.68 9.56 12.24
C GLU A 636 -3.72 10.67 12.54
N LEU A 637 -4.76 10.32 13.32
CA LEU A 637 -5.77 11.28 13.72
C LEU A 637 -5.20 12.32 14.68
N ILE A 638 -5.40 13.60 14.37
CA ILE A 638 -5.09 14.71 15.27
C ILE A 638 -6.39 15.21 15.92
N LEU A 639 -6.48 15.04 17.22
CA LEU A 639 -7.64 15.38 18.01
C LEU A 639 -7.35 16.56 18.93
N LEU A 640 -8.39 17.35 19.23
CA LEU A 640 -8.34 18.50 20.11
C LEU A 640 -9.24 18.28 21.33
N THR A 641 -8.75 18.61 22.49
CA THR A 641 -9.58 18.78 23.71
C THR A 641 -9.22 20.10 24.37
N ARG A 642 -10.22 20.95 24.59
CA ARG A 642 -10.04 22.23 25.24
C ARG A 642 -10.45 22.18 26.73
N GLY A 643 -9.70 22.88 27.56
CA GLY A 643 -10.03 23.03 28.99
C GLY A 643 -9.93 21.73 29.78
N ILE A 644 -9.01 20.83 29.44
CA ILE A 644 -8.79 19.59 30.18
C ILE A 644 -7.84 19.82 31.36
N LYS A 645 -8.21 19.33 32.56
CA LYS A 645 -7.45 19.55 33.79
C LYS A 645 -6.26 18.61 33.91
N LEU A 646 -5.07 19.16 34.11
CA LEU A 646 -3.87 18.42 34.45
C LEU A 646 -3.81 18.13 35.94
N ILE A 647 -3.79 16.84 36.35
CA ILE A 647 -3.83 16.44 37.75
C ILE A 647 -2.52 15.83 38.26
N ASP A 648 -1.67 15.33 37.37
CA ASP A 648 -0.38 14.75 37.81
C ASP A 648 0.63 14.79 36.66
N THR A 649 1.94 14.80 37.03
CA THR A 649 3.06 14.81 36.08
C THR A 649 4.22 13.97 36.59
N MET A 650 4.90 13.27 35.68
CA MET A 650 6.12 12.51 35.97
C MET A 650 7.14 12.72 34.86
N VAL A 651 8.38 13.02 35.24
CA VAL A 651 9.50 13.09 34.28
C VAL A 651 10.06 11.69 34.06
N LEU A 652 10.27 11.33 32.80
CA LEU A 652 10.81 10.03 32.38
C LEU A 652 12.13 10.21 31.62
N GLY A 653 13.07 9.26 31.82
CA GLY A 653 14.38 9.18 31.17
C GLY A 653 15.42 8.57 32.11
N LYS A 654 16.17 7.55 31.65
CA LYS A 654 17.14 6.82 32.50
C LYS A 654 18.48 7.53 32.65
N LYS A 655 18.93 8.27 31.64
CA LYS A 655 20.24 8.99 31.67
C LYS A 655 20.06 10.49 31.66
N GLU A 656 19.07 11.00 30.92
CA GLU A 656 18.66 12.41 30.94
C GLU A 656 17.15 12.49 30.99
N PRO A 657 16.56 13.33 31.87
CA PRO A 657 15.10 13.47 31.96
C PRO A 657 14.58 14.30 30.78
N HIS A 658 14.04 13.66 29.77
CA HIS A 658 13.62 14.30 28.54
C HIS A 658 12.11 14.30 28.28
N HIS A 659 11.37 13.34 28.85
CA HIS A 659 9.97 13.13 28.49
C HIS A 659 9.05 13.40 29.65
N LEU A 660 7.79 13.78 29.36
CA LEU A 660 6.75 13.94 30.37
C LEU A 660 5.70 12.86 30.24
N LYS A 661 5.36 12.23 31.35
CA LYS A 661 4.11 11.51 31.51
C LYS A 661 3.16 12.44 32.27
N LEU A 662 1.98 12.67 31.72
CA LEU A 662 0.92 13.54 32.23
C LEU A 662 -0.30 12.70 32.55
N ILE A 663 -1.11 13.14 33.51
CA ILE A 663 -2.43 12.55 33.80
C ILE A 663 -3.46 13.65 33.74
N PHE A 664 -4.41 13.52 32.84
CA PHE A 664 -5.51 14.45 32.69
C PHE A 664 -6.80 13.90 33.31
N ASP A 665 -7.58 14.79 33.88
CA ASP A 665 -8.92 14.49 34.43
C ASP A 665 -9.98 14.97 33.43
N THR A 666 -10.79 14.05 32.93
CA THR A 666 -11.90 14.34 32.00
C THR A 666 -13.20 14.64 32.77
N GLY A 667 -13.19 14.62 34.11
CA GLY A 667 -14.38 14.66 34.97
C GLY A 667 -15.02 13.29 35.18
N LYS A 668 -14.79 12.32 34.33
CA LYS A 668 -15.27 10.93 34.45
C LYS A 668 -14.14 9.91 34.51
N HIS A 669 -13.04 10.18 33.80
CA HIS A 669 -11.91 9.29 33.67
C HIS A 669 -10.60 10.04 33.90
N LYS A 670 -9.58 9.31 34.35
CA LYS A 670 -8.21 9.79 34.38
C LYS A 670 -7.47 9.14 33.20
N ILE A 671 -6.96 9.95 32.26
CA ILE A 671 -6.31 9.46 31.04
C ILE A 671 -4.83 9.81 31.11
N PRO A 672 -3.93 8.82 31.00
CA PRO A 672 -2.51 9.07 30.91
C PRO A 672 -2.15 9.63 29.51
N ALA A 673 -1.14 10.48 29.49
CA ALA A 673 -0.61 11.04 28.25
C ALA A 673 0.92 11.07 28.27
N MET A 674 1.54 10.95 27.10
CA MET A 674 2.98 11.11 26.90
C MET A 674 3.25 12.37 26.10
N PHE A 675 4.21 13.16 26.56
CA PHE A 675 4.69 14.34 25.87
C PHE A 675 6.20 14.20 25.68
N TRP A 676 6.58 13.80 24.48
CA TRP A 676 7.95 13.42 24.17
C TRP A 676 8.87 14.65 24.07
N GLY A 677 10.06 14.59 24.66
CA GLY A 677 11.08 15.65 24.57
C GLY A 677 10.76 16.93 25.34
N GLN A 678 9.67 17.00 26.14
CA GLN A 678 9.15 18.24 26.71
C GLN A 678 9.33 18.39 28.23
N ALA A 679 10.29 17.68 28.82
CA ALA A 679 10.50 17.72 30.28
C ALA A 679 10.81 19.14 30.81
N GLU A 680 11.51 19.96 30.04
CA GLU A 680 11.85 21.34 30.44
C GLU A 680 10.64 22.25 30.62
N ARG A 681 9.51 21.92 29.95
CA ARG A 681 8.27 22.73 30.04
C ARG A 681 7.65 22.72 31.43
N LEU A 682 7.94 21.71 32.29
CA LEU A 682 7.53 21.72 33.70
C LEU A 682 8.10 22.91 34.47
N LYS A 683 9.26 23.45 34.04
CA LYS A 683 9.89 24.62 34.67
C LYS A 683 9.42 25.95 34.07
N LYS A 684 8.75 25.90 32.91
CA LYS A 684 8.38 27.10 32.14
C LYS A 684 6.88 27.41 32.20
N ASP A 685 6.04 26.49 31.78
CA ASP A 685 4.62 26.77 31.49
C ASP A 685 3.65 25.64 31.86
N ILE A 686 4.11 24.49 32.32
CA ILE A 686 3.23 23.38 32.74
C ILE A 686 3.14 23.32 34.27
N SER A 687 1.92 23.37 34.80
CA SER A 687 1.62 23.34 36.25
C SER A 687 0.42 22.43 36.53
N ILE A 688 0.51 21.62 37.59
CA ILE A 688 -0.60 20.76 38.05
C ILE A 688 -1.75 21.64 38.54
N GLY A 689 -2.97 21.20 38.28
CA GLY A 689 -4.21 21.87 38.71
C GLY A 689 -4.73 22.92 37.74
N LYS A 690 -4.01 23.20 36.66
CA LYS A 690 -4.42 24.10 35.58
C LYS A 690 -5.14 23.35 34.46
N ASP A 691 -5.95 24.10 33.72
CA ASP A 691 -6.66 23.59 32.54
C ASP A 691 -5.88 23.93 31.27
N TYR A 692 -5.81 22.95 30.34
CA TYR A 692 -5.05 23.07 29.11
C TYR A 692 -5.90 22.73 27.90
N ASP A 693 -5.58 23.36 26.78
CA ASP A 693 -5.99 22.92 25.46
C ASP A 693 -4.89 22.05 24.90
N ILE A 694 -5.24 20.84 24.44
CA ILE A 694 -4.27 19.84 23.98
C ILE A 694 -4.60 19.33 22.58
N LEU A 695 -3.58 19.27 21.72
CA LEU A 695 -3.59 18.47 20.50
C LEU A 695 -2.91 17.14 20.76
N TYR A 696 -3.54 16.06 20.33
CA TYR A 696 -3.03 14.73 20.62
C TYR A 696 -3.46 13.69 19.59
N ASN A 697 -2.69 12.61 19.53
CA ASN A 697 -3.10 11.35 18.94
C ASN A 697 -3.49 10.39 20.06
N MET A 698 -4.42 9.48 19.79
CA MET A 698 -4.71 8.36 20.69
C MET A 698 -3.72 7.23 20.46
N SER A 699 -3.36 6.49 21.50
CA SER A 699 -2.43 5.37 21.43
C SER A 699 -2.79 4.27 22.43
N ARG A 700 -2.40 3.04 22.13
CA ARG A 700 -2.48 1.90 23.04
C ARG A 700 -1.05 1.48 23.40
N ASN A 701 -0.71 1.61 24.68
CA ASN A 701 0.57 1.14 25.21
C ASN A 701 0.39 -0.26 25.78
N TYR A 702 1.18 -1.19 25.29
CA TYR A 702 1.22 -2.56 25.79
C TYR A 702 2.45 -2.75 26.66
N PHE A 703 2.21 -2.97 27.95
CA PHE A 703 3.29 -3.17 28.92
C PHE A 703 2.92 -4.28 29.93
N ASN A 704 3.80 -5.24 30.12
CA ASN A 704 3.61 -6.39 31.04
C ASN A 704 2.25 -7.10 30.91
N GLY A 705 1.83 -7.37 29.67
CA GLY A 705 0.55 -8.06 29.41
C GLY A 705 -0.71 -7.18 29.55
N THR A 706 -0.54 -5.89 29.85
CA THR A 706 -1.66 -4.96 30.03
C THR A 706 -1.67 -3.90 28.93
N ILE A 707 -2.86 -3.68 28.34
CA ILE A 707 -3.08 -2.59 27.36
C ILE A 707 -3.55 -1.36 28.11
N THR A 708 -2.79 -0.29 28.03
CA THR A 708 -3.16 1.02 28.57
C THR A 708 -3.47 1.97 27.44
N LYS A 709 -4.66 2.56 27.44
CA LYS A 709 -5.06 3.63 26.52
C LYS A 709 -4.44 4.94 27.00
N GLN A 710 -3.71 5.62 26.12
CA GLN A 710 -3.01 6.86 26.45
C GLN A 710 -3.08 7.86 25.30
N LEU A 711 -2.85 9.15 25.61
CA LEU A 711 -2.72 10.20 24.61
C LEU A 711 -1.23 10.42 24.31
N ILE A 712 -0.91 10.76 23.07
CA ILE A 712 0.41 11.26 22.67
C ILE A 712 0.24 12.74 22.36
N ILE A 713 0.72 13.59 23.24
CA ILE A 713 0.57 15.05 23.10
C ILE A 713 1.47 15.53 21.97
N LYS A 714 0.90 16.26 21.01
CA LYS A 714 1.61 16.98 19.95
C LYS A 714 1.88 18.41 20.37
N GLU A 715 0.84 19.10 20.86
CA GLU A 715 0.94 20.44 21.40
C GLU A 715 0.03 20.62 22.63
N MET A 716 0.39 21.54 23.48
CA MET A 716 -0.32 21.85 24.71
C MET A 716 -0.14 23.34 25.06
N VAL A 717 -1.22 24.04 25.28
CA VAL A 717 -1.24 25.45 25.70
C VAL A 717 -2.16 25.63 26.90
N LEU A 718 -1.90 26.65 27.71
CA LEU A 718 -2.77 26.98 28.84
C LEU A 718 -4.14 27.44 28.29
N SER A 719 -5.23 26.87 28.81
CA SER A 719 -6.55 27.24 28.34
C SER A 719 -6.89 28.67 28.76
N THR A 720 -7.36 29.47 27.83
CA THR A 720 -7.75 30.88 28.06
C THR A 720 -9.17 31.03 28.61
N GLY A 721 -9.93 29.93 28.66
CA GLY A 721 -11.30 29.94 29.22
C GLY A 721 -12.36 30.58 28.30
N GLU A 722 -12.07 30.73 26.99
CA GLU A 722 -13.04 31.14 25.95
C GLU A 722 -13.84 29.99 25.36
#